data_15aec07a49752bf874d6638ee83fd33e
#
_entry.id   15aec07a49752bf874d6638ee83fd33e
#
_cell.length_a   1.000
_cell.length_b   1.000
_cell.length_c   1.000
_cell.angle_alpha   90.00
_cell.angle_beta   90.00
_cell.angle_gamma   90.00
#
_symmetry.space_group_name_H-M   'P 1'
#
loop_
_entity.id
_entity.type
_entity.pdbx_description
1 polymer ?
#
loop_
_entity_poly.entity_id
_entity_poly.type
_entity_poly.pdbx_seq_one_letter_code
_entity_poly.pdbx_strand_id
1 'polypeptide(L)'
;MLFESVTAAIGHTPVIRAPVEAADGVETYLKLEFQNLYGMKDRVARNIITEARRRGTLAEGAPIIESSSGTMALGVALVGAALGHRVHIVTDPRIDRVTLAKLRALGCEVHIVDAMTGKGWQSARLELLHRLRADLPGAFWPDQYENPDNPAAYRLLAAELTDDLGEFDVLVGSVGSGGSLCGTARALKDTLPGLRVVGVDSVGSVLFGQPDRPGRRQSGLGNSLMPGNLDRRLIHEVHWLNDREALSSARELAREQQIFAGNTSGSVYRVVRHLAARAEPGTRIVGILPDRGDRYVDTIYDDGYWAAEALDAQTAAPAPATISARSGQTAETWSRAEDIDRSHSGQRLLFIESNTTGTGMLALGLTRGLGPRPVLLTNDPGRYRGLTDTGADVLTCDTNALPALRETILREFRREQIAGITTTSDFYLTATAELAAWLGLPGSPVDAVARCRDKSRTRHALRDAGIHQPRFATVTAADDLDAATARTGLPCVTKPVDDSGSNHVLLCTTPDQVRAQVRRILAEETNVRGQSTAGAALIEEYLDGPEYSVETITRHGETRCVGIVEKHLTGHPHFVEHRHVFPAPLAPDAAHALTDTVRRALDAVGLTDGTAHTEVRLTQDGPVVIEINGRPAGGMIPELIRLTTGLTLQEQQLRIALGLRPHTAAPPDGVAVIQFLLTDRAGTLARVDGADAARAVDAVRQVVVTAVPGQRVQPARNAYHRLGHVISWAPTADEATAACAKAHAELTVVLEEPHPR
;
A
#
# COMPACT_ATOMS: atom_id res chain seq x y z
N MET A 1 29.49 25.52 -29.12
CA MET A 1 29.03 24.13 -29.32
C MET A 1 27.89 24.15 -30.32
N LEU A 2 27.92 23.42 -31.40
CA LEU A 2 26.86 23.32 -32.42
C LEU A 2 26.11 21.99 -32.22
N PHE A 3 24.79 22.03 -32.17
CA PHE A 3 23.92 20.86 -32.09
C PHE A 3 23.04 20.75 -33.33
N GLU A 4 22.81 19.54 -33.82
CA GLU A 4 22.02 19.28 -35.04
C GLU A 4 20.51 19.35 -34.80
N SER A 5 20.06 19.28 -33.55
CA SER A 5 18.65 19.38 -33.19
C SER A 5 18.46 19.96 -31.79
N VAL A 6 17.24 20.42 -31.53
CA VAL A 6 16.86 20.93 -30.21
C VAL A 6 16.95 19.85 -29.12
N THR A 7 16.67 18.58 -29.46
CA THR A 7 16.79 17.46 -28.53
C THR A 7 18.22 17.06 -28.25
N ALA A 8 19.15 17.26 -29.20
CA ALA A 8 20.57 17.03 -29.01
C ALA A 8 21.19 18.07 -28.04
N ALA A 9 20.63 19.25 -27.96
CA ALA A 9 21.08 20.32 -27.05
C ALA A 9 20.71 20.09 -25.57
N ILE A 10 19.93 19.04 -25.26
CA ILE A 10 19.58 18.69 -23.87
C ILE A 10 20.80 18.09 -23.18
N GLY A 11 21.17 18.61 -22.03
CA GLY A 11 22.37 18.23 -21.28
C GLY A 11 23.48 19.26 -21.41
N HIS A 12 24.71 18.86 -21.10
CA HIS A 12 25.90 19.73 -21.13
C HIS A 12 25.70 21.06 -20.34
N THR A 13 25.03 20.93 -19.19
CA THR A 13 24.73 22.09 -18.34
C THR A 13 25.97 22.52 -17.55
N PRO A 14 26.13 23.83 -17.27
CA PRO A 14 27.29 24.31 -16.53
C PRO A 14 27.35 23.79 -15.08
N VAL A 15 28.57 23.65 -14.60
CA VAL A 15 28.89 23.59 -13.17
C VAL A 15 29.57 24.90 -12.78
N ILE A 16 29.17 25.50 -11.68
CA ILE A 16 29.82 26.69 -11.13
C ILE A 16 30.34 26.39 -9.73
N ARG A 17 31.44 27.02 -9.36
CA ARG A 17 31.88 27.14 -7.97
C ARG A 17 31.03 28.17 -7.27
N ALA A 18 30.42 27.80 -6.13
CA ALA A 18 29.57 28.72 -5.37
C ALA A 18 30.27 29.04 -4.05
N PRO A 19 30.75 30.28 -3.86
CA PRO A 19 31.33 30.67 -2.59
C PRO A 19 30.22 30.76 -1.54
N VAL A 20 30.26 29.87 -0.55
CA VAL A 20 29.40 29.89 0.63
C VAL A 20 30.26 29.96 1.87
N GLU A 21 29.68 30.37 3.00
CA GLU A 21 30.35 30.24 4.29
C GLU A 21 30.62 28.75 4.57
N ALA A 22 31.89 28.36 4.66
CA ALA A 22 32.31 26.98 4.75
C ALA A 22 33.50 26.84 5.70
N ALA A 23 33.76 25.63 6.16
CA ALA A 23 35.00 25.32 6.87
C ALA A 23 36.20 25.43 5.91
N ASP A 24 37.42 25.59 6.50
CA ASP A 24 38.64 25.78 5.72
C ASP A 24 38.86 24.65 4.71
N GLY A 25 39.12 25.04 3.42
CA GLY A 25 39.41 24.10 2.36
C GLY A 25 38.19 23.35 1.78
N VAL A 26 36.97 23.61 2.25
CA VAL A 26 35.75 23.03 1.68
C VAL A 26 35.38 23.75 0.39
N GLU A 27 35.07 22.99 -0.64
CA GLU A 27 34.66 23.52 -1.94
C GLU A 27 33.18 23.13 -2.25
N THR A 28 32.42 24.10 -2.73
CA THR A 28 31.02 23.89 -3.11
C THR A 28 30.79 24.19 -4.58
N TYR A 29 30.04 23.32 -5.24
CA TYR A 29 29.71 23.40 -6.63
C TYR A 29 28.21 23.27 -6.85
N LEU A 30 27.67 23.99 -7.84
CA LEU A 30 26.26 23.95 -8.22
C LEU A 30 26.15 23.54 -9.68
N LYS A 31 25.54 22.40 -9.98
CA LYS A 31 25.19 21.94 -11.32
C LYS A 31 23.89 22.59 -11.77
N LEU A 32 23.94 23.42 -12.79
CA LEU A 32 22.84 24.28 -13.22
C LEU A 32 21.88 23.54 -14.18
N GLU A 33 21.24 22.48 -13.72
CA GLU A 33 20.33 21.66 -14.53
C GLU A 33 19.09 22.42 -15.03
N PHE A 34 18.73 23.54 -14.41
CA PHE A 34 17.71 24.44 -14.90
C PHE A 34 18.10 25.14 -16.21
N GLN A 35 19.35 25.09 -16.64
CA GLN A 35 19.83 25.62 -17.92
C GLN A 35 19.59 24.67 -19.11
N ASN A 36 19.07 23.46 -18.91
CA ASN A 36 18.40 22.78 -19.99
C ASN A 36 17.29 23.67 -20.55
N LEU A 37 16.77 23.40 -21.73
CA LEU A 37 15.82 24.27 -22.44
C LEU A 37 14.61 24.68 -21.58
N TYR A 38 14.02 23.74 -20.84
CA TYR A 38 12.94 23.99 -19.89
C TYR A 38 13.26 23.56 -18.46
N GLY A 39 14.26 22.72 -18.25
CA GLY A 39 14.73 22.27 -16.94
C GLY A 39 15.23 20.84 -16.94
N MET A 40 15.59 20.34 -15.79
CA MET A 40 16.22 19.02 -15.62
C MET A 40 15.41 17.85 -16.22
N LYS A 41 14.09 17.95 -16.29
CA LYS A 41 13.20 16.90 -16.82
C LYS A 41 13.26 16.73 -18.33
N ASP A 42 13.91 17.65 -19.06
CA ASP A 42 14.16 17.48 -20.50
C ASP A 42 15.00 16.22 -20.77
N ARG A 43 15.97 15.93 -19.87
CA ARG A 43 16.76 14.67 -19.92
C ARG A 43 15.89 13.43 -19.84
N VAL A 44 14.93 13.43 -18.90
CA VAL A 44 14.00 12.34 -18.68
C VAL A 44 13.12 12.11 -19.90
N ALA A 45 12.47 13.17 -20.37
CA ALA A 45 11.60 13.11 -21.55
C ALA A 45 12.35 12.61 -22.78
N ARG A 46 13.56 13.13 -23.04
CA ARG A 46 14.39 12.67 -24.14
C ARG A 46 14.70 11.16 -24.03
N ASN A 47 15.15 10.71 -22.87
CA ASN A 47 15.55 9.31 -22.70
C ASN A 47 14.34 8.38 -22.84
N ILE A 48 13.24 8.65 -22.14
CA ILE A 48 12.04 7.80 -22.18
C ILE A 48 11.46 7.70 -23.59
N ILE A 49 11.28 8.82 -24.27
CA ILE A 49 10.65 8.86 -25.60
C ILE A 49 11.57 8.20 -26.65
N THR A 50 12.87 8.48 -26.60
CA THR A 50 13.84 7.87 -27.54
C THR A 50 13.94 6.37 -27.34
N GLU A 51 14.03 5.90 -26.09
CA GLU A 51 14.07 4.47 -25.78
C GLU A 51 12.78 3.74 -26.14
N ALA A 52 11.62 4.37 -25.92
CA ALA A 52 10.33 3.82 -26.32
C ALA A 52 10.23 3.64 -27.86
N ARG A 53 10.72 4.61 -28.64
CA ARG A 53 10.79 4.50 -30.10
C ARG A 53 11.76 3.38 -30.52
N ARG A 54 12.95 3.35 -29.92
CA ARG A 54 13.97 2.32 -30.22
C ARG A 54 13.47 0.89 -29.94
N ARG A 55 12.64 0.72 -28.89
CA ARG A 55 12.04 -0.58 -28.52
C ARG A 55 10.76 -0.89 -29.29
N GLY A 56 10.23 0.05 -30.07
CA GLY A 56 8.96 -0.10 -30.80
C GLY A 56 7.70 0.01 -29.94
N THR A 57 7.83 0.41 -28.67
CA THR A 57 6.68 0.64 -27.76
C THR A 57 6.00 1.99 -28.00
N LEU A 58 6.66 2.91 -28.69
CA LEU A 58 6.09 4.15 -29.22
C LEU A 58 6.24 4.13 -30.74
N ALA A 59 5.12 3.92 -31.44
CA ALA A 59 5.09 3.95 -32.90
C ALA A 59 5.27 5.39 -33.43
N GLU A 60 5.76 5.52 -34.66
CA GLU A 60 5.92 6.83 -35.30
C GLU A 60 4.56 7.56 -35.41
N GLY A 61 4.53 8.84 -35.03
CA GLY A 61 3.33 9.66 -35.03
C GLY A 61 2.27 9.32 -33.97
N ALA A 62 2.44 8.24 -33.20
CA ALA A 62 1.50 7.89 -32.11
C ALA A 62 1.43 9.01 -31.06
N PRO A 63 0.27 9.27 -30.45
CA PRO A 63 0.13 10.30 -29.45
C PRO A 63 0.90 9.97 -28.16
N ILE A 64 1.40 10.99 -27.48
CA ILE A 64 2.03 10.87 -26.17
C ILE A 64 1.12 11.57 -25.16
N ILE A 65 0.84 10.93 -24.02
CA ILE A 65 0.03 11.52 -22.95
C ILE A 65 0.79 11.46 -21.61
N GLU A 66 0.88 12.60 -20.89
CA GLU A 66 1.56 12.66 -19.60
C GLU A 66 0.78 13.48 -18.57
N SER A 67 0.87 13.08 -17.29
CA SER A 67 0.28 13.76 -16.14
C SER A 67 1.32 14.60 -15.43
N SER A 68 1.33 15.92 -15.65
CA SER A 68 2.25 16.82 -14.97
C SER A 68 1.79 18.26 -15.03
N SER A 69 2.03 19.03 -13.96
CA SER A 69 1.87 20.50 -13.90
C SER A 69 3.22 21.24 -13.94
N GLY A 70 4.32 20.54 -14.21
CA GLY A 70 5.67 21.09 -14.10
C GLY A 70 6.58 20.82 -15.28
N THR A 71 7.89 20.77 -15.00
CA THR A 71 8.93 20.64 -16.03
C THR A 71 8.88 19.34 -16.81
N MET A 72 8.28 18.26 -16.26
CA MET A 72 8.09 17.02 -17.03
C MET A 72 7.12 17.23 -18.20
N ALA A 73 6.03 17.99 -17.99
CA ALA A 73 5.10 18.34 -19.07
C ALA A 73 5.83 19.08 -20.20
N LEU A 74 6.68 20.06 -19.85
CA LEU A 74 7.45 20.82 -20.83
C LEU A 74 8.48 19.96 -21.57
N GLY A 75 9.19 19.08 -20.87
CA GLY A 75 10.14 18.15 -21.49
C GLY A 75 9.46 17.19 -22.46
N VAL A 76 8.31 16.63 -22.09
CA VAL A 76 7.53 15.74 -22.96
C VAL A 76 6.99 16.50 -24.17
N ALA A 77 6.50 17.75 -23.96
CA ALA A 77 6.06 18.63 -25.03
C ALA A 77 7.18 18.91 -26.03
N LEU A 78 8.35 19.30 -25.53
CA LEU A 78 9.53 19.60 -26.35
C LEU A 78 9.94 18.41 -27.20
N VAL A 79 10.18 17.28 -26.56
CA VAL A 79 10.74 16.09 -27.23
C VAL A 79 9.71 15.42 -28.12
N GLY A 80 8.45 15.33 -27.67
CA GLY A 80 7.35 14.76 -28.45
C GLY A 80 7.09 15.55 -29.72
N ALA A 81 6.97 16.88 -29.62
CA ALA A 81 6.79 17.75 -30.79
C ALA A 81 8.00 17.69 -31.76
N ALA A 82 9.23 17.73 -31.23
CA ALA A 82 10.44 17.65 -32.04
C ALA A 82 10.56 16.31 -32.81
N LEU A 83 9.96 15.24 -32.30
CA LEU A 83 9.93 13.90 -32.92
C LEU A 83 8.65 13.60 -33.71
N GLY A 84 7.76 14.60 -33.90
CA GLY A 84 6.55 14.50 -34.72
C GLY A 84 5.36 13.82 -34.04
N HIS A 85 5.34 13.76 -32.71
CA HIS A 85 4.22 13.20 -31.94
C HIS A 85 3.24 14.29 -31.50
N ARG A 86 1.92 13.98 -31.52
CA ARG A 86 0.94 14.81 -30.82
C ARG A 86 1.07 14.56 -29.32
N VAL A 87 1.07 15.65 -28.55
CA VAL A 87 1.29 15.58 -27.10
C VAL A 87 0.06 16.08 -26.36
N HIS A 88 -0.45 15.25 -25.46
CA HIS A 88 -1.56 15.52 -24.55
C HIS A 88 -1.00 15.64 -23.12
N ILE A 89 -1.27 16.76 -22.46
CA ILE A 89 -0.83 17.00 -21.08
C ILE A 89 -2.05 17.11 -20.18
N VAL A 90 -2.12 16.23 -19.18
CA VAL A 90 -3.15 16.29 -18.13
C VAL A 90 -2.58 17.03 -16.93
N THR A 91 -3.24 18.10 -16.55
CA THR A 91 -2.79 18.99 -15.46
C THR A 91 -3.94 19.39 -14.53
N ASP A 92 -3.64 20.18 -13.49
CA ASP A 92 -4.61 20.70 -12.54
C ASP A 92 -4.61 22.25 -12.55
N PRO A 93 -5.61 22.92 -11.93
CA PRO A 93 -5.72 24.39 -11.96
C PRO A 93 -4.55 25.16 -11.33
N ARG A 94 -3.64 24.49 -10.63
CA ARG A 94 -2.45 25.09 -10.01
C ARG A 94 -1.28 25.26 -10.99
N ILE A 95 -1.44 24.85 -12.27
CA ILE A 95 -0.41 25.06 -13.28
C ILE A 95 -0.10 26.55 -13.42
N ASP A 96 1.18 26.90 -13.35
CA ASP A 96 1.59 28.31 -13.51
C ASP A 96 1.35 28.80 -14.95
N ARG A 97 1.07 30.09 -15.08
CA ARG A 97 0.72 30.72 -16.38
C ARG A 97 1.82 30.63 -17.44
N VAL A 98 3.08 30.59 -17.00
CA VAL A 98 4.25 30.51 -17.90
C VAL A 98 4.34 29.11 -18.49
N THR A 99 4.19 28.08 -17.67
CA THR A 99 4.16 26.68 -18.11
C THR A 99 2.99 26.44 -19.06
N LEU A 100 1.79 26.91 -18.72
CA LEU A 100 0.61 26.76 -19.58
C LEU A 100 0.80 27.45 -20.95
N ALA A 101 1.35 28.64 -20.96
CA ALA A 101 1.64 29.37 -22.19
C ALA A 101 2.68 28.62 -23.07
N LYS A 102 3.76 28.10 -22.46
CA LYS A 102 4.77 27.30 -23.16
C LYS A 102 4.18 26.03 -23.77
N LEU A 103 3.35 25.29 -23.04
CA LEU A 103 2.70 24.07 -23.53
C LEU A 103 1.82 24.35 -24.76
N ARG A 104 1.02 25.41 -24.69
CA ARG A 104 0.17 25.84 -25.82
C ARG A 104 1.00 26.29 -27.03
N ALA A 105 2.09 27.03 -26.79
CA ALA A 105 3.00 27.46 -27.85
C ALA A 105 3.73 26.29 -28.54
N LEU A 106 3.96 25.18 -27.81
CA LEU A 106 4.52 23.94 -28.35
C LEU A 106 3.47 23.07 -29.06
N GLY A 107 2.21 23.50 -29.14
CA GLY A 107 1.13 22.80 -29.84
C GLY A 107 0.53 21.63 -29.03
N CYS A 108 0.72 21.60 -27.71
CA CYS A 108 0.14 20.54 -26.88
C CYS A 108 -1.36 20.71 -26.65
N GLU A 109 -2.08 19.61 -26.62
CA GLU A 109 -3.45 19.54 -26.11
C GLU A 109 -3.40 19.45 -24.57
N VAL A 110 -3.89 20.50 -23.89
CA VAL A 110 -3.83 20.60 -22.43
C VAL A 110 -5.21 20.31 -21.84
N HIS A 111 -5.28 19.29 -20.99
CA HIS A 111 -6.48 18.85 -20.29
C HIS A 111 -6.35 19.21 -18.81
N ILE A 112 -7.23 20.06 -18.31
CA ILE A 112 -7.22 20.53 -16.92
C ILE A 112 -8.34 19.81 -16.17
N VAL A 113 -8.04 19.17 -15.03
CA VAL A 113 -9.06 18.53 -14.19
C VAL A 113 -9.90 19.61 -13.49
N ASP A 114 -11.20 19.38 -13.38
CA ASP A 114 -12.14 20.35 -12.82
C ASP A 114 -12.13 20.39 -11.29
N ALA A 115 -11.87 19.25 -10.64
CA ALA A 115 -11.91 19.10 -9.18
C ALA A 115 -10.86 18.13 -8.66
N MET A 116 -10.49 18.30 -7.40
CA MET A 116 -9.62 17.38 -6.67
C MET A 116 -10.42 16.16 -6.19
N THR A 117 -9.84 14.97 -6.27
CA THR A 117 -10.39 13.78 -5.61
C THR A 117 -10.07 13.77 -4.12
N GLY A 118 -10.69 12.87 -3.37
CA GLY A 118 -10.36 12.64 -1.96
C GLY A 118 -8.89 12.25 -1.71
N LYS A 119 -8.16 11.84 -2.77
CA LYS A 119 -6.72 11.49 -2.74
C LYS A 119 -5.82 12.59 -3.33
N GLY A 120 -6.35 13.79 -3.55
CA GLY A 120 -5.59 14.96 -4.03
C GLY A 120 -5.61 15.15 -5.54
N TRP A 121 -4.96 16.23 -5.99
CA TRP A 121 -4.89 16.63 -7.41
C TRP A 121 -4.18 15.62 -8.30
N GLN A 122 -3.17 14.93 -7.80
CA GLN A 122 -2.42 13.95 -8.57
C GLN A 122 -3.30 12.74 -8.94
N SER A 123 -4.13 12.27 -8.02
CA SER A 123 -5.10 11.20 -8.31
C SER A 123 -6.11 11.64 -9.37
N ALA A 124 -6.67 12.86 -9.26
CA ALA A 124 -7.58 13.41 -10.24
C ALA A 124 -6.97 13.45 -11.65
N ARG A 125 -5.71 13.87 -11.76
CA ARG A 125 -4.99 13.91 -13.05
C ARG A 125 -4.78 12.50 -13.62
N LEU A 126 -4.40 11.53 -12.79
CA LEU A 126 -4.21 10.13 -13.24
C LEU A 126 -5.52 9.50 -13.70
N GLU A 127 -6.63 9.75 -13.00
CA GLU A 127 -7.96 9.28 -13.41
C GLU A 127 -8.38 9.85 -14.77
N LEU A 128 -8.13 11.14 -15.02
CA LEU A 128 -8.39 11.76 -16.33
C LEU A 128 -7.45 11.20 -17.40
N LEU A 129 -6.16 11.02 -17.09
CA LEU A 129 -5.16 10.43 -18.00
C LEU A 129 -5.60 9.03 -18.46
N HIS A 130 -6.03 8.18 -17.53
CA HIS A 130 -6.47 6.82 -17.88
C HIS A 130 -7.71 6.82 -18.80
N ARG A 131 -8.67 7.72 -18.55
CA ARG A 131 -9.84 7.89 -19.43
C ARG A 131 -9.43 8.32 -20.84
N LEU A 132 -8.64 9.38 -20.95
CA LEU A 132 -8.18 9.89 -22.24
C LEU A 132 -7.32 8.87 -23.00
N ARG A 133 -6.51 8.10 -22.28
CA ARG A 133 -5.70 7.03 -22.89
C ARG A 133 -6.54 5.92 -23.51
N ALA A 134 -7.71 5.61 -22.92
CA ALA A 134 -8.65 4.66 -23.50
C ALA A 134 -9.26 5.16 -24.83
N ASP A 135 -9.42 6.48 -24.96
CA ASP A 135 -9.95 7.13 -26.16
C ASP A 135 -8.88 7.44 -27.23
N LEU A 136 -7.60 7.24 -26.91
CA LEU A 136 -6.44 7.51 -27.78
C LEU A 136 -5.70 6.21 -28.12
N PRO A 137 -6.10 5.47 -29.16
CA PRO A 137 -5.46 4.21 -29.53
C PRO A 137 -3.96 4.37 -29.80
N GLY A 138 -3.15 3.51 -29.18
CA GLY A 138 -1.69 3.53 -29.33
C GLY A 138 -0.99 4.64 -28.55
N ALA A 139 -1.69 5.40 -27.70
CA ALA A 139 -1.10 6.46 -26.90
C ALA A 139 -0.02 5.91 -25.93
N PHE A 140 1.16 6.50 -26.01
CA PHE A 140 2.27 6.21 -25.11
C PHE A 140 2.22 7.12 -23.88
N TRP A 141 2.36 6.52 -22.70
CA TRP A 141 2.49 7.23 -21.43
C TRP A 141 3.91 7.08 -20.89
N PRO A 142 4.69 8.18 -20.78
CA PRO A 142 6.05 8.17 -20.24
C PRO A 142 6.15 7.67 -18.79
N ASP A 143 5.13 7.90 -17.97
CA ASP A 143 5.04 7.45 -16.56
C ASP A 143 6.32 7.73 -15.76
N GLN A 144 6.57 8.99 -15.49
CA GLN A 144 7.81 9.45 -14.84
C GLN A 144 8.08 8.81 -13.47
N TYR A 145 7.07 8.28 -12.80
CA TYR A 145 7.20 7.72 -11.45
C TYR A 145 7.63 6.26 -11.44
N GLU A 146 7.22 5.50 -12.46
CA GLU A 146 7.44 4.06 -12.53
C GLU A 146 8.45 3.64 -13.61
N ASN A 147 8.59 4.44 -14.65
CA ASN A 147 9.42 4.09 -15.79
C ASN A 147 10.92 4.08 -15.43
N PRO A 148 11.64 2.94 -15.58
CA PRO A 148 13.06 2.82 -15.24
C PRO A 148 13.96 3.65 -16.15
N ASP A 149 13.48 4.09 -17.32
CA ASP A 149 14.23 4.99 -18.20
C ASP A 149 14.35 6.42 -17.62
N ASN A 150 13.52 6.77 -16.61
CA ASN A 150 13.68 8.04 -15.88
C ASN A 150 15.03 8.08 -15.13
N PRO A 151 15.34 7.20 -14.15
CA PRO A 151 16.67 7.23 -13.52
C PRO A 151 17.80 6.96 -14.51
N ALA A 152 17.60 6.16 -15.56
CA ALA A 152 18.61 5.90 -16.58
C ALA A 152 19.02 7.16 -17.37
N ALA A 153 18.15 8.15 -17.50
CA ALA A 153 18.43 9.44 -18.15
C ALA A 153 19.60 10.20 -17.51
N TYR A 154 19.86 9.96 -16.22
CA TYR A 154 20.83 10.71 -15.44
C TYR A 154 22.24 10.12 -15.43
N ARG A 155 22.48 9.05 -16.18
CA ARG A 155 23.85 8.55 -16.45
C ARG A 155 24.71 9.60 -17.12
N LEU A 156 24.12 10.39 -18.06
CA LEU A 156 24.82 11.50 -18.72
C LEU A 156 25.16 12.62 -17.75
N LEU A 157 24.26 12.95 -16.81
CA LEU A 157 24.55 13.94 -15.77
C LEU A 157 25.72 13.49 -14.88
N ALA A 158 25.75 12.21 -14.51
CA ALA A 158 26.85 11.65 -13.74
C ALA A 158 28.19 11.74 -14.49
N ALA A 159 28.21 11.40 -15.78
CA ALA A 159 29.39 11.55 -16.63
C ALA A 159 29.86 13.02 -16.73
N GLU A 160 28.93 13.95 -16.98
CA GLU A 160 29.25 15.38 -17.02
C GLU A 160 29.87 15.85 -15.69
N LEU A 161 29.36 15.42 -14.54
CA LEU A 161 29.92 15.79 -13.24
C LEU A 161 31.31 15.23 -13.03
N THR A 162 31.55 13.99 -13.46
CA THR A 162 32.89 13.38 -13.37
C THR A 162 33.88 14.05 -14.33
N ASP A 163 33.46 14.40 -15.55
CA ASP A 163 34.28 15.10 -16.53
C ASP A 163 34.62 16.53 -16.08
N ASP A 164 33.65 17.24 -15.50
CA ASP A 164 33.80 18.64 -15.07
C ASP A 164 34.63 18.76 -13.76
N LEU A 165 34.45 17.84 -12.81
CA LEU A 165 34.95 17.98 -11.43
C LEU A 165 35.95 16.87 -11.00
N GLY A 166 35.98 15.73 -11.68
CA GLY A 166 36.70 14.55 -11.19
C GLY A 166 35.99 13.97 -9.94
N GLU A 167 36.78 13.76 -8.87
CA GLU A 167 36.24 13.23 -7.62
C GLU A 167 35.57 14.33 -6.77
N PHE A 168 34.51 13.96 -6.06
CA PHE A 168 33.83 14.77 -5.04
C PHE A 168 33.16 13.88 -4.00
N ASP A 169 32.89 14.42 -2.81
CA ASP A 169 32.56 13.65 -1.61
C ASP A 169 31.06 13.61 -1.35
N VAL A 170 30.32 14.67 -1.67
CA VAL A 170 28.91 14.82 -1.32
C VAL A 170 28.09 15.25 -2.53
N LEU A 171 27.02 14.52 -2.81
CA LEU A 171 26.01 14.88 -3.81
C LEU A 171 24.71 15.27 -3.10
N VAL A 172 24.22 16.49 -3.32
CA VAL A 172 22.96 17.01 -2.78
C VAL A 172 21.95 17.18 -3.89
N GLY A 173 20.77 16.60 -3.75
CA GLY A 173 19.72 16.73 -4.76
C GLY A 173 18.32 16.60 -4.19
N SER A 174 17.35 17.22 -4.84
CA SER A 174 15.94 17.10 -4.49
C SER A 174 15.35 15.75 -4.87
N VAL A 175 14.37 15.30 -4.08
CA VAL A 175 13.67 14.03 -4.29
C VAL A 175 12.18 14.29 -4.56
N GLY A 176 11.72 13.93 -5.76
CA GLY A 176 10.31 13.95 -6.16
C GLY A 176 9.92 12.59 -6.74
N SER A 177 10.28 12.29 -7.99
CA SER A 177 10.12 10.96 -8.58
C SER A 177 11.23 9.96 -8.20
N GLY A 178 12.27 10.42 -7.49
CA GLY A 178 13.48 9.62 -7.20
C GLY A 178 14.47 9.52 -8.37
N GLY A 179 14.03 9.76 -9.61
CA GLY A 179 14.83 9.50 -10.81
C GLY A 179 16.16 10.25 -10.85
N SER A 180 16.17 11.55 -10.58
CA SER A 180 17.38 12.38 -10.72
C SER A 180 18.48 12.00 -9.72
N LEU A 181 18.18 12.10 -8.43
CA LEU A 181 19.18 11.84 -7.40
C LEU A 181 19.63 10.37 -7.40
N CYS A 182 18.67 9.44 -7.43
CA CYS A 182 18.99 8.00 -7.44
C CYS A 182 19.68 7.56 -8.76
N GLY A 183 19.27 8.12 -9.90
CA GLY A 183 19.89 7.80 -11.20
C GLY A 183 21.35 8.29 -11.28
N THR A 184 21.59 9.53 -10.85
CA THR A 184 22.95 10.10 -10.78
C THR A 184 23.82 9.35 -9.78
N ALA A 185 23.33 9.12 -8.56
CA ALA A 185 24.05 8.40 -7.52
C ALA A 185 24.40 6.95 -7.93
N ARG A 186 23.46 6.25 -8.58
CA ARG A 186 23.70 4.89 -9.08
C ARG A 186 24.79 4.85 -10.13
N ALA A 187 24.81 5.83 -11.04
CA ALA A 187 25.84 5.88 -12.09
C ALA A 187 27.21 6.27 -11.55
N LEU A 188 27.29 7.03 -10.45
CA LEU A 188 28.54 7.43 -9.80
C LEU A 188 29.08 6.38 -8.83
N LYS A 189 28.27 5.40 -8.41
CA LYS A 189 28.63 4.45 -7.34
C LYS A 189 29.89 3.64 -7.65
N ASP A 190 30.11 3.29 -8.90
CA ASP A 190 31.26 2.48 -9.32
C ASP A 190 32.54 3.33 -9.43
N THR A 191 32.43 4.61 -9.73
CA THR A 191 33.57 5.55 -9.87
C THR A 191 33.88 6.29 -8.56
N LEU A 192 32.86 6.56 -7.76
CA LEU A 192 32.97 7.26 -6.46
C LEU A 192 32.33 6.40 -5.35
N PRO A 193 32.96 5.30 -4.92
CA PRO A 193 32.36 4.37 -3.93
C PRO A 193 32.13 5.00 -2.56
N GLY A 194 32.89 6.05 -2.21
CA GLY A 194 32.76 6.83 -0.97
C GLY A 194 31.75 7.95 -1.03
N LEU A 195 31.08 8.17 -2.16
CA LEU A 195 30.14 9.28 -2.34
C LEU A 195 28.98 9.24 -1.34
N ARG A 196 28.86 10.30 -0.55
CA ARG A 196 27.72 10.55 0.35
C ARG A 196 26.61 11.25 -0.43
N VAL A 197 25.42 10.68 -0.42
CA VAL A 197 24.25 11.21 -1.13
C VAL A 197 23.24 11.76 -0.15
N VAL A 198 22.87 13.04 -0.31
CA VAL A 198 21.95 13.77 0.56
C VAL A 198 20.70 14.13 -0.21
N GLY A 199 19.55 13.65 0.23
CA GLY A 199 18.24 13.93 -0.32
C GLY A 199 17.61 15.19 0.31
N VAL A 200 16.97 16.01 -0.52
CA VAL A 200 16.17 17.14 -0.05
C VAL A 200 14.71 16.89 -0.39
N ASP A 201 13.86 16.90 0.62
CA ASP A 201 12.43 16.62 0.53
C ASP A 201 11.61 17.74 1.19
N SER A 202 10.29 17.70 1.07
CA SER A 202 9.39 18.68 1.71
C SER A 202 8.74 18.09 2.96
N VAL A 203 8.51 18.93 3.96
CA VAL A 203 7.63 18.61 5.09
C VAL A 203 6.26 18.17 4.56
N GLY A 204 5.73 17.05 5.06
CA GLY A 204 4.48 16.46 4.62
C GLY A 204 4.59 15.60 3.36
N SER A 205 5.80 15.22 2.94
CA SER A 205 6.05 14.24 1.87
C SER A 205 6.15 12.83 2.45
N VAL A 206 5.59 11.83 1.76
CA VAL A 206 5.64 10.43 2.22
C VAL A 206 6.93 9.69 1.87
N LEU A 207 7.82 10.29 1.09
CA LEU A 207 8.97 9.62 0.45
C LEU A 207 9.92 8.95 1.45
N PHE A 208 10.05 9.49 2.65
CA PHE A 208 10.93 8.98 3.70
C PHE A 208 10.19 8.74 5.02
N GLY A 209 8.93 8.27 4.93
CA GLY A 209 8.16 7.82 6.09
C GLY A 209 7.47 8.91 6.89
N GLN A 210 7.40 10.14 6.36
CA GLN A 210 6.65 11.23 6.98
C GLN A 210 5.14 11.14 6.62
N PRO A 211 4.25 11.63 7.48
CA PRO A 211 2.82 11.69 7.16
C PRO A 211 2.54 12.64 6.01
N ASP A 212 1.57 12.26 5.14
CA ASP A 212 1.17 13.07 3.98
C ASP A 212 0.44 14.36 4.40
N ARG A 213 0.89 15.48 3.82
CA ARG A 213 0.22 16.79 3.90
C ARG A 213 0.08 17.35 2.48
N PRO A 214 -1.02 17.05 1.77
CA PRO A 214 -1.16 17.39 0.36
C PRO A 214 -1.30 18.88 0.06
N GLY A 215 -1.45 19.74 1.10
CA GLY A 215 -1.52 21.21 1.00
C GLY A 215 -0.20 21.94 0.79
N ARG A 216 0.92 21.22 0.56
CA ARG A 216 2.25 21.80 0.30
C ARG A 216 2.22 22.79 -0.86
N ARG A 217 2.93 23.94 -0.69
CA ARG A 217 3.12 24.95 -1.72
C ARG A 217 4.33 24.70 -2.61
N GLN A 218 5.25 23.88 -2.14
CA GLN A 218 6.42 23.48 -2.91
C GLN A 218 6.04 22.61 -4.11
N SER A 219 6.75 22.79 -5.21
CA SER A 219 6.59 21.95 -6.41
C SER A 219 7.95 21.38 -6.85
N GLY A 220 7.93 20.23 -7.48
CA GLY A 220 9.14 19.58 -8.03
C GLY A 220 9.90 18.69 -7.04
N LEU A 221 9.63 18.79 -5.73
CA LEU A 221 10.14 17.88 -4.70
C LEU A 221 9.00 17.46 -3.77
N GLY A 222 9.19 16.36 -3.06
CA GLY A 222 8.16 15.75 -2.23
C GLY A 222 7.06 15.08 -3.04
N ASN A 223 6.37 14.16 -2.42
CA ASN A 223 5.28 13.43 -3.06
C ASN A 223 4.27 12.92 -2.02
N SER A 224 3.01 12.74 -2.44
CA SER A 224 1.97 12.04 -1.70
C SER A 224 1.84 10.57 -2.13
N LEU A 225 2.57 10.16 -3.18
CA LEU A 225 2.68 8.79 -3.67
C LEU A 225 4.13 8.33 -3.60
N MET A 226 4.34 7.04 -3.34
CA MET A 226 5.68 6.44 -3.34
C MET A 226 6.07 6.04 -4.77
N PRO A 227 7.05 6.71 -5.41
CA PRO A 227 7.48 6.37 -6.76
C PRO A 227 8.36 5.12 -6.78
N GLY A 228 8.17 4.25 -7.78
CA GLY A 228 9.00 3.07 -7.97
C GLY A 228 10.46 3.37 -8.33
N ASN A 229 10.75 4.58 -8.80
CA ASN A 229 12.11 5.03 -9.13
C ASN A 229 12.93 5.49 -7.92
N LEU A 230 12.33 5.62 -6.74
CA LEU A 230 13.03 6.00 -5.51
C LEU A 230 13.77 4.80 -4.92
N ASP A 231 15.10 4.82 -4.96
CA ASP A 231 15.96 3.84 -4.30
C ASP A 231 16.61 4.46 -3.05
N ARG A 232 15.96 4.28 -1.89
CA ARG A 232 16.44 4.81 -0.61
C ARG A 232 17.80 4.26 -0.17
N ARG A 233 18.26 3.12 -0.73
CA ARG A 233 19.57 2.52 -0.41
C ARG A 233 20.72 3.40 -0.86
N LEU A 234 20.48 4.24 -1.86
CA LEU A 234 21.47 5.18 -2.41
C LEU A 234 21.56 6.50 -1.61
N ILE A 235 20.60 6.76 -0.70
CA ILE A 235 20.52 8.04 0.03
C ILE A 235 21.01 7.83 1.46
N HIS A 236 21.97 8.64 1.89
CA HIS A 236 22.63 8.52 3.19
C HIS A 236 21.97 9.40 4.28
N GLU A 237 21.43 10.54 3.85
CA GLU A 237 20.78 11.51 4.71
C GLU A 237 19.63 12.17 3.94
N VAL A 238 18.59 12.58 4.65
CA VAL A 238 17.48 13.36 4.09
C VAL A 238 17.23 14.62 4.93
N HIS A 239 16.93 15.73 4.24
CA HIS A 239 16.48 16.97 4.85
C HIS A 239 15.06 17.25 4.40
N TRP A 240 14.18 17.65 5.32
CA TRP A 240 12.82 18.13 5.03
C TRP A 240 12.76 19.62 5.32
N LEU A 241 12.26 20.41 4.36
CA LEU A 241 12.01 21.83 4.51
C LEU A 241 10.52 22.12 4.41
N ASN A 242 10.00 23.03 5.24
CA ASN A 242 8.63 23.53 5.04
C ASN A 242 8.55 24.61 3.94
N ASP A 243 7.34 25.07 3.65
CA ASP A 243 7.11 25.99 2.53
C ASP A 243 7.88 27.31 2.69
N ARG A 244 7.85 27.91 3.89
CA ARG A 244 8.61 29.16 4.16
C ARG A 244 10.09 28.97 3.93
N GLU A 245 10.67 27.88 4.47
CA GLU A 245 12.10 27.60 4.38
C GLU A 245 12.55 27.38 2.93
N ALA A 246 11.76 26.63 2.15
CA ALA A 246 12.06 26.35 0.76
C ALA A 246 11.96 27.60 -0.13
N LEU A 247 10.88 28.38 0.04
CA LEU A 247 10.65 29.57 -0.77
C LEU A 247 11.63 30.70 -0.41
N SER A 248 11.95 30.91 0.88
CA SER A 248 12.97 31.90 1.29
C SER A 248 14.35 31.55 0.75
N SER A 249 14.68 30.24 0.72
CA SER A 249 15.98 29.80 0.20
C SER A 249 16.17 30.08 -1.29
N ALA A 250 15.10 30.07 -2.08
CA ALA A 250 15.18 30.49 -3.49
C ALA A 250 15.47 32.01 -3.63
N ARG A 251 14.86 32.84 -2.78
CA ARG A 251 15.16 34.26 -2.70
C ARG A 251 16.60 34.54 -2.22
N GLU A 252 17.11 33.73 -1.26
CA GLU A 252 18.48 33.78 -0.79
C GLU A 252 19.46 33.43 -1.92
N LEU A 253 19.21 32.32 -2.65
CA LEU A 253 20.02 31.90 -3.80
C LEU A 253 20.11 33.00 -4.87
N ALA A 254 19.01 33.70 -5.14
CA ALA A 254 18.98 34.79 -6.09
C ALA A 254 19.82 36.00 -5.61
N ARG A 255 19.81 36.32 -4.33
CA ARG A 255 20.56 37.47 -3.77
C ARG A 255 22.07 37.16 -3.59
N GLU A 256 22.38 35.95 -3.11
CA GLU A 256 23.76 35.59 -2.73
C GLU A 256 24.58 35.09 -3.92
N GLN A 257 23.93 34.31 -4.83
CA GLN A 257 24.64 33.69 -5.96
C GLN A 257 24.20 34.24 -7.33
N GLN A 258 23.29 35.23 -7.37
CA GLN A 258 22.70 35.79 -8.59
C GLN A 258 22.02 34.74 -9.49
N ILE A 259 21.53 33.64 -8.87
CA ILE A 259 20.85 32.56 -9.55
C ILE A 259 19.34 32.65 -9.33
N PHE A 260 18.61 33.04 -10.39
CA PHE A 260 17.15 33.12 -10.38
C PHE A 260 16.55 31.74 -10.66
N ALA A 261 16.20 31.01 -9.59
CA ALA A 261 15.77 29.62 -9.66
C ALA A 261 14.50 29.36 -8.82
N GLY A 262 13.94 28.13 -8.86
CA GLY A 262 12.73 27.78 -8.13
C GLY A 262 13.02 27.26 -6.72
N ASN A 263 11.92 26.85 -6.03
CA ASN A 263 11.98 26.37 -4.65
C ASN A 263 12.84 25.12 -4.50
N THR A 264 12.87 24.26 -5.50
CA THR A 264 13.66 23.02 -5.47
C THR A 264 15.15 23.32 -5.46
N SER A 265 15.59 24.24 -6.30
CA SER A 265 16.98 24.72 -6.35
C SER A 265 17.38 25.47 -5.07
N GLY A 266 16.49 26.33 -4.55
CA GLY A 266 16.68 27.02 -3.28
C GLY A 266 16.85 26.06 -2.10
N SER A 267 16.01 25.04 -2.02
CA SER A 267 16.07 24.01 -0.97
C SER A 267 17.40 23.26 -1.01
N VAL A 268 17.88 22.87 -2.20
CA VAL A 268 19.19 22.21 -2.37
C VAL A 268 20.30 23.16 -1.91
N TYR A 269 20.28 24.44 -2.32
CA TYR A 269 21.27 25.43 -1.94
C TYR A 269 21.36 25.61 -0.42
N ARG A 270 20.24 25.67 0.29
CA ARG A 270 20.20 25.77 1.74
C ARG A 270 20.89 24.60 2.42
N VAL A 271 20.65 23.39 1.92
CA VAL A 271 21.29 22.17 2.45
C VAL A 271 22.78 22.15 2.13
N VAL A 272 23.20 22.55 0.92
CA VAL A 272 24.62 22.68 0.54
C VAL A 272 25.35 23.65 1.50
N ARG A 273 24.79 24.84 1.78
CA ARG A 273 25.36 25.80 2.75
C ARG A 273 25.51 25.19 4.14
N HIS A 274 24.48 24.50 4.61
CA HIS A 274 24.51 23.86 5.93
C HIS A 274 25.60 22.80 6.04
N LEU A 275 25.74 21.96 5.01
CA LEU A 275 26.78 20.93 4.97
C LEU A 275 28.18 21.53 4.87
N ALA A 276 28.35 22.55 4.03
CA ALA A 276 29.65 23.21 3.84
C ALA A 276 30.20 23.83 5.12
N ALA A 277 29.34 24.46 5.94
CA ALA A 277 29.72 25.05 7.21
C ALA A 277 30.16 24.04 8.28
N ARG A 278 29.96 22.73 8.05
CA ARG A 278 30.22 21.66 9.02
C ARG A 278 31.05 20.50 8.46
N ALA A 279 31.44 20.60 7.21
CA ALA A 279 32.22 19.55 6.55
C ALA A 279 33.68 19.57 7.03
N GLU A 280 34.32 18.43 6.94
CA GLU A 280 35.77 18.31 7.17
C GLU A 280 36.57 19.10 6.13
N PRO A 281 37.72 19.63 6.46
CA PRO A 281 38.57 20.33 5.50
C PRO A 281 38.87 19.49 4.24
N GLY A 282 38.79 20.12 3.08
CA GLY A 282 39.02 19.46 1.79
C GLY A 282 37.80 18.78 1.17
N THR A 283 36.65 18.75 1.89
CA THR A 283 35.41 18.15 1.35
C THR A 283 34.89 18.94 0.14
N ARG A 284 34.49 18.21 -0.90
CA ARG A 284 33.90 18.76 -2.12
C ARG A 284 32.41 18.41 -2.20
N ILE A 285 31.55 19.43 -2.21
CA ILE A 285 30.08 19.26 -2.18
C ILE A 285 29.48 19.75 -3.48
N VAL A 286 28.64 18.91 -4.10
CA VAL A 286 27.93 19.21 -5.35
C VAL A 286 26.43 19.27 -5.11
N GLY A 287 25.79 20.40 -5.43
CA GLY A 287 24.33 20.57 -5.41
C GLY A 287 23.74 20.60 -6.83
N ILE A 288 22.68 19.82 -7.07
CA ILE A 288 21.95 19.82 -8.34
C ILE A 288 20.81 20.83 -8.26
N LEU A 289 20.79 21.84 -9.14
CA LEU A 289 19.76 22.88 -9.24
C LEU A 289 18.82 22.62 -10.42
N PRO A 290 17.60 22.07 -10.20
CA PRO A 290 16.80 21.48 -11.28
C PRO A 290 15.83 22.42 -11.98
N ASP A 291 15.38 23.53 -11.34
CA ASP A 291 14.23 24.30 -11.77
C ASP A 291 14.50 25.81 -11.91
N ARG A 292 13.85 26.41 -12.92
CA ARG A 292 13.98 27.84 -13.27
C ARG A 292 13.09 28.70 -12.39
N GLY A 293 13.49 29.97 -12.19
CA GLY A 293 12.73 30.94 -11.41
C GLY A 293 11.55 31.57 -12.15
N ASP A 294 11.53 31.56 -13.50
CA ASP A 294 10.51 32.20 -14.33
C ASP A 294 9.08 31.65 -14.09
N ARG A 295 8.96 30.41 -13.65
CA ARG A 295 7.68 29.78 -13.26
C ARG A 295 7.11 30.32 -11.95
N TYR A 296 7.94 30.94 -11.11
CA TYR A 296 7.62 31.24 -9.72
C TYR A 296 7.55 32.77 -9.47
N VAL A 297 7.47 33.58 -10.54
CA VAL A 297 7.38 35.03 -10.45
C VAL A 297 6.14 35.51 -9.72
N ASP A 298 5.03 34.80 -9.87
CA ASP A 298 3.75 35.11 -9.23
C ASP A 298 3.59 34.40 -7.84
N THR A 299 4.64 33.74 -7.31
CA THR A 299 4.61 33.02 -6.03
C THR A 299 5.85 33.30 -5.18
N ILE A 300 6.99 32.64 -5.44
CA ILE A 300 8.24 32.80 -4.66
C ILE A 300 8.69 34.28 -4.64
N TYR A 301 8.59 34.97 -5.76
CA TYR A 301 9.12 36.30 -5.96
C TYR A 301 8.07 37.43 -5.88
N ASP A 302 6.83 37.06 -5.47
CA ASP A 302 5.71 38.01 -5.27
C ASP A 302 5.41 38.18 -3.78
N ASP A 303 5.59 39.38 -3.25
CA ASP A 303 5.34 39.68 -1.84
C ASP A 303 3.84 39.67 -1.50
N GLY A 304 2.97 39.95 -2.48
CA GLY A 304 1.50 39.82 -2.32
C GLY A 304 1.08 38.38 -2.09
N TYR A 305 1.67 37.44 -2.84
CA TYR A 305 1.47 36.03 -2.61
C TYR A 305 1.94 35.58 -1.21
N TRP A 306 3.11 36.06 -0.76
CA TRP A 306 3.63 35.75 0.57
C TRP A 306 2.68 36.19 1.68
N ALA A 307 2.14 37.39 1.55
CA ALA A 307 1.17 37.93 2.52
C ALA A 307 -0.15 37.16 2.48
N ALA A 308 -0.68 36.85 1.29
CA ALA A 308 -1.94 36.11 1.12
C ALA A 308 -1.88 34.69 1.70
N GLU A 309 -0.73 34.03 1.56
CA GLU A 309 -0.49 32.67 2.08
C GLU A 309 0.08 32.65 3.50
N ALA A 310 0.20 33.80 4.14
CA ALA A 310 0.76 33.97 5.49
C ALA A 310 2.12 33.26 5.68
N LEU A 311 2.96 33.26 4.65
CA LEU A 311 4.25 32.54 4.66
C LEU A 311 5.19 33.09 5.72
N ASP A 312 5.21 34.42 5.93
CA ASP A 312 6.04 35.04 6.96
C ASP A 312 5.62 34.69 8.39
N ALA A 313 4.38 34.26 8.59
CA ALA A 313 3.89 33.80 9.89
C ALA A 313 4.25 32.35 10.19
N GLN A 314 4.66 31.55 9.19
CA GLN A 314 5.08 30.18 9.43
C GLN A 314 6.42 30.14 10.20
N THR A 315 6.57 29.18 11.06
CA THR A 315 7.84 28.94 11.77
C THR A 315 8.91 28.45 10.80
N ALA A 316 10.10 28.99 10.88
CA ALA A 316 11.27 28.53 10.14
C ALA A 316 12.44 28.30 11.08
N ALA A 317 13.18 27.22 10.86
CA ALA A 317 14.34 26.87 11.64
C ALA A 317 15.64 27.40 10.98
N PRO A 318 16.58 28.00 11.75
CA PRO A 318 17.86 28.46 11.20
C PRO A 318 18.82 27.31 10.86
N ALA A 319 18.60 26.14 11.46
CA ALA A 319 19.38 24.91 11.25
C ALA A 319 18.45 23.70 11.40
N PRO A 320 18.78 22.55 10.78
CA PRO A 320 17.93 21.38 10.88
C PRO A 320 17.96 20.73 12.25
N ALA A 321 16.78 20.39 12.77
CA ALA A 321 16.66 19.49 13.90
C ALA A 321 16.95 18.05 13.45
N THR A 322 17.77 17.32 14.21
CA THR A 322 17.95 15.88 13.95
C THR A 322 16.75 15.13 14.52
N ILE A 323 16.04 14.40 13.66
CA ILE A 323 14.92 13.55 14.04
C ILE A 323 15.22 12.10 13.67
N SER A 324 14.50 11.16 14.27
CA SER A 324 14.56 9.76 13.88
C SER A 324 13.38 9.46 12.93
N ALA A 325 13.68 9.15 11.67
CA ALA A 325 12.69 8.71 10.70
C ALA A 325 12.07 7.37 11.11
N ARG A 326 12.81 6.49 11.79
CA ARG A 326 12.33 5.17 12.24
C ARG A 326 11.41 5.24 13.46
N SER A 327 11.52 6.27 14.28
CA SER A 327 10.68 6.43 15.49
C SER A 327 9.32 7.07 15.21
N GLY A 328 9.05 7.45 13.94
CA GLY A 328 7.81 8.12 13.57
C GLY A 328 7.74 9.59 14.00
N GLN A 329 8.88 10.22 14.35
CA GLN A 329 8.93 11.66 14.60
C GLN A 329 8.57 12.44 13.34
N THR A 330 7.67 13.40 13.48
CA THR A 330 7.21 14.24 12.37
C THR A 330 8.05 15.50 12.23
N ALA A 331 8.48 15.78 10.99
CA ALA A 331 9.11 17.05 10.64
C ALA A 331 8.05 18.13 10.47
N GLU A 332 8.20 19.27 11.17
CA GLU A 332 7.33 20.46 11.04
C GLU A 332 8.08 21.64 10.43
N THR A 333 9.36 21.75 10.73
CA THR A 333 10.30 22.72 10.21
C THR A 333 11.52 21.98 9.68
N TRP A 334 12.53 22.70 9.22
CA TRP A 334 13.75 22.10 8.72
C TRP A 334 14.29 21.03 9.68
N SER A 335 14.23 19.81 9.22
CA SER A 335 14.65 18.63 9.95
C SER A 335 15.54 17.75 9.07
N ARG A 336 16.38 16.90 9.72
CA ARG A 336 17.19 15.91 9.02
C ARG A 336 17.18 14.55 9.72
N ALA A 337 17.41 13.49 8.94
CA ALA A 337 17.61 12.14 9.43
C ALA A 337 18.65 11.38 8.60
N GLU A 338 19.43 10.53 9.28
CA GLU A 338 20.36 9.56 8.68
C GLU A 338 19.85 8.12 8.83
N ASP A 339 18.92 7.89 9.75
CA ASP A 339 18.31 6.59 10.05
C ASP A 339 17.08 6.28 9.16
N ILE A 340 17.08 6.76 7.93
CA ILE A 340 16.03 6.44 6.95
C ILE A 340 15.98 4.92 6.72
N ASP A 341 14.77 4.40 6.56
CA ASP A 341 14.59 3.00 6.22
C ASP A 341 15.07 2.73 4.80
N ARG A 342 16.24 2.11 4.68
CA ARG A 342 16.89 1.71 3.42
C ARG A 342 16.57 0.28 3.05
N SER A 343 15.87 -0.47 3.92
CA SER A 343 15.50 -1.84 3.66
C SER A 343 14.48 -1.90 2.51
N HIS A 344 14.62 -2.92 1.67
CA HIS A 344 13.67 -3.29 0.63
C HIS A 344 13.37 -2.28 -0.49
N SER A 345 13.95 -1.07 -0.47
CA SER A 345 13.79 -0.12 -1.58
C SER A 345 14.32 -0.71 -2.90
N GLY A 346 13.52 -0.66 -3.95
CA GLY A 346 13.83 -1.24 -5.26
C GLY A 346 13.71 -2.77 -5.34
N GLN A 347 13.33 -3.46 -4.25
CA GLN A 347 13.00 -4.89 -4.24
C GLN A 347 11.50 -5.12 -4.51
N ARG A 348 11.08 -6.38 -4.51
CA ARG A 348 9.70 -6.83 -4.72
C ARG A 348 9.17 -7.53 -3.48
N LEU A 349 7.92 -7.25 -3.12
CA LEU A 349 7.14 -8.09 -2.21
C LEU A 349 6.14 -8.88 -3.04
N LEU A 350 6.29 -10.20 -3.04
CA LEU A 350 5.45 -11.09 -3.82
C LEU A 350 4.18 -11.44 -3.03
N PHE A 351 3.03 -11.29 -3.65
CA PHE A 351 1.75 -11.77 -3.14
C PHE A 351 1.33 -13.00 -3.93
N ILE A 352 1.15 -14.11 -3.23
CA ILE A 352 0.60 -15.33 -3.83
C ILE A 352 -0.91 -15.27 -3.64
N GLU A 353 -1.61 -14.81 -4.67
CA GLU A 353 -3.03 -14.47 -4.60
C GLU A 353 -3.35 -13.50 -3.45
N SER A 354 -4.61 -13.15 -3.29
CA SER A 354 -5.05 -12.22 -2.26
C SER A 354 -6.51 -12.47 -1.88
N ASN A 355 -6.95 -11.81 -0.82
CA ASN A 355 -8.35 -11.77 -0.42
C ASN A 355 -9.14 -10.87 -1.39
N THR A 356 -10.32 -11.33 -1.81
CA THR A 356 -11.16 -10.62 -2.77
C THR A 356 -12.16 -9.64 -2.14
N THR A 357 -12.23 -9.57 -0.81
CA THR A 357 -13.23 -8.77 -0.07
C THR A 357 -12.75 -7.34 0.28
N GLY A 358 -11.72 -6.83 -0.40
CA GLY A 358 -11.21 -5.46 -0.26
C GLY A 358 -9.94 -5.32 0.59
N THR A 359 -9.77 -6.12 1.64
CA THR A 359 -8.58 -6.06 2.50
C THR A 359 -7.30 -6.50 1.79
N GLY A 360 -7.42 -7.34 0.76
CA GLY A 360 -6.29 -7.76 -0.07
C GLY A 360 -5.73 -6.62 -0.92
N MET A 361 -6.59 -5.83 -1.53
CA MET A 361 -6.18 -4.66 -2.34
C MET A 361 -5.58 -3.57 -1.45
N LEU A 362 -6.08 -3.40 -0.23
CA LEU A 362 -5.48 -2.52 0.76
C LEU A 362 -4.04 -2.95 1.08
N ALA A 363 -3.80 -4.24 1.31
CA ALA A 363 -2.45 -4.76 1.57
C ALA A 363 -1.48 -4.48 0.42
N LEU A 364 -1.89 -4.73 -0.83
CA LEU A 364 -1.10 -4.40 -2.02
C LEU A 364 -0.75 -2.91 -2.07
N GLY A 365 -1.73 -2.02 -1.86
CA GLY A 365 -1.53 -0.57 -1.88
C GLY A 365 -0.59 -0.05 -0.78
N LEU A 366 -0.59 -0.67 0.41
CA LEU A 366 0.28 -0.30 1.53
C LEU A 366 1.76 -0.66 1.30
N THR A 367 2.04 -1.64 0.44
CA THR A 367 3.39 -2.20 0.26
C THR A 367 4.43 -1.14 -0.13
N ARG A 368 4.07 -0.22 -1.01
CA ARG A 368 4.99 0.84 -1.48
C ARG A 368 5.44 1.77 -0.35
N GLY A 369 4.57 2.02 0.62
CA GLY A 369 4.92 2.79 1.82
C GLY A 369 6.02 2.16 2.66
N LEU A 370 6.21 0.83 2.54
CA LEU A 370 7.25 0.06 3.22
C LEU A 370 8.55 -0.10 2.39
N GLY A 371 8.58 0.40 1.16
CA GLY A 371 9.76 0.41 0.29
C GLY A 371 9.74 -0.52 -0.91
N PRO A 372 9.25 -1.77 -0.85
CA PRO A 372 9.24 -2.66 -2.00
C PRO A 372 8.08 -2.36 -2.96
N ARG A 373 8.20 -2.84 -4.20
CA ARG A 373 7.08 -2.84 -5.17
C ARG A 373 6.22 -4.09 -4.95
N PRO A 374 4.89 -3.96 -4.89
CA PRO A 374 4.01 -5.13 -4.82
C PRO A 374 3.97 -5.84 -6.18
N VAL A 375 4.01 -7.17 -6.13
CA VAL A 375 3.79 -8.04 -7.30
C VAL A 375 2.75 -9.07 -6.93
N LEU A 376 1.65 -9.11 -7.65
CA LEU A 376 0.61 -10.12 -7.47
C LEU A 376 0.81 -11.27 -8.47
N LEU A 377 1.06 -12.47 -7.96
CA LEU A 377 0.99 -13.72 -8.72
C LEU A 377 -0.43 -14.27 -8.59
N THR A 378 -1.11 -14.45 -9.70
CA THR A 378 -2.51 -14.89 -9.72
C THR A 378 -2.83 -15.75 -10.95
N ASN A 379 -3.75 -16.68 -10.82
CA ASN A 379 -4.29 -17.42 -11.95
C ASN A 379 -5.46 -16.70 -12.64
N ASP A 380 -6.07 -15.69 -11.99
CA ASP A 380 -7.18 -14.91 -12.54
C ASP A 380 -7.17 -13.46 -12.00
N PRO A 381 -6.55 -12.50 -12.72
CA PRO A 381 -6.54 -11.09 -12.33
C PRO A 381 -7.94 -10.45 -12.27
N GLY A 382 -8.90 -10.95 -13.08
CA GLY A 382 -10.27 -10.44 -13.13
C GLY A 382 -11.06 -10.62 -11.83
N ARG A 383 -10.58 -11.48 -10.95
CA ARG A 383 -11.15 -11.73 -9.62
C ARG A 383 -11.02 -10.54 -8.67
N TYR A 384 -10.07 -9.61 -8.92
CA TYR A 384 -9.70 -8.55 -7.98
C TYR A 384 -10.19 -7.18 -8.43
N ARG A 385 -11.31 -6.72 -7.88
CA ARG A 385 -11.81 -5.35 -8.11
C ARG A 385 -10.85 -4.32 -7.49
N GLY A 386 -10.49 -3.27 -8.25
CA GLY A 386 -9.56 -2.22 -7.79
C GLY A 386 -8.09 -2.61 -7.81
N LEU A 387 -7.71 -3.71 -8.47
CA LEU A 387 -6.31 -4.14 -8.61
C LEU A 387 -5.44 -3.07 -9.27
N THR A 388 -5.95 -2.40 -10.30
CA THR A 388 -5.27 -1.31 -11.01
C THR A 388 -4.88 -0.14 -10.11
N ASP A 389 -5.69 0.13 -9.07
CA ASP A 389 -5.49 1.25 -8.15
C ASP A 389 -4.39 0.97 -7.11
N THR A 390 -3.96 -0.29 -6.99
CA THR A 390 -2.91 -0.69 -6.04
C THR A 390 -1.51 -0.39 -6.54
N GLY A 391 -1.34 -0.19 -7.84
CA GLY A 391 -0.04 -0.04 -8.50
C GLY A 391 0.83 -1.30 -8.43
N ALA A 392 0.24 -2.48 -8.24
CA ALA A 392 0.95 -3.74 -8.24
C ALA A 392 1.28 -4.19 -9.68
N ASP A 393 2.47 -4.74 -9.86
CA ASP A 393 2.77 -5.54 -11.05
C ASP A 393 1.98 -6.86 -10.96
N VAL A 394 1.44 -7.36 -12.09
CA VAL A 394 0.64 -8.59 -12.11
C VAL A 394 1.32 -9.64 -12.97
N LEU A 395 1.55 -10.81 -12.40
CA LEU A 395 2.07 -11.98 -13.10
C LEU A 395 1.01 -13.09 -13.09
N THR A 396 0.58 -13.50 -14.27
CA THR A 396 -0.39 -14.58 -14.42
C THR A 396 0.33 -15.92 -14.54
N CYS A 397 0.01 -16.84 -13.62
CA CYS A 397 0.53 -18.21 -13.60
C CYS A 397 -0.45 -19.15 -12.89
N ASP A 398 -0.24 -20.46 -12.99
CA ASP A 398 -0.99 -21.42 -12.19
C ASP A 398 -0.55 -21.37 -10.71
N THR A 399 -1.29 -20.61 -9.91
CA THR A 399 -1.01 -20.42 -8.48
C THR A 399 -1.42 -21.62 -7.62
N ASN A 400 -2.15 -22.59 -8.17
CA ASN A 400 -2.51 -23.83 -7.50
C ASN A 400 -1.40 -24.89 -7.60
N ALA A 401 -0.41 -24.69 -8.48
CA ALA A 401 0.74 -25.56 -8.68
C ALA A 401 2.02 -24.91 -8.16
N LEU A 402 2.59 -25.41 -7.06
CA LEU A 402 3.84 -24.91 -6.48
C LEU A 402 5.02 -24.89 -7.48
N PRO A 403 5.21 -25.92 -8.35
CA PRO A 403 6.24 -25.89 -9.39
C PRO A 403 6.07 -24.70 -10.36
N ALA A 404 4.86 -24.38 -10.80
CA ALA A 404 4.58 -23.27 -11.69
C ALA A 404 4.86 -21.90 -11.03
N LEU A 405 4.56 -21.76 -9.73
CA LEU A 405 4.94 -20.59 -8.95
C LEU A 405 6.46 -20.41 -8.89
N ARG A 406 7.21 -21.49 -8.57
CA ARG A 406 8.68 -21.46 -8.52
C ARG A 406 9.30 -21.11 -9.87
N GLU A 407 8.82 -21.72 -10.95
CA GLU A 407 9.27 -21.44 -12.31
C GLU A 407 9.04 -19.95 -12.68
N THR A 408 7.84 -19.43 -12.41
CA THR A 408 7.52 -18.02 -12.67
C THR A 408 8.42 -17.09 -11.89
N ILE A 409 8.63 -17.36 -10.58
CA ILE A 409 9.50 -16.55 -9.73
C ILE A 409 10.94 -16.55 -10.25
N LEU A 410 11.50 -17.70 -10.63
CA LEU A 410 12.88 -17.81 -11.16
C LEU A 410 13.05 -17.14 -12.52
N ARG A 411 12.02 -17.17 -13.36
CA ARG A 411 12.05 -16.53 -14.68
C ARG A 411 12.02 -15.00 -14.57
N GLU A 412 11.22 -14.45 -13.64
CA GLU A 412 10.96 -13.02 -13.55
C GLU A 412 11.93 -12.28 -12.62
N PHE A 413 12.48 -12.97 -11.59
CA PHE A 413 13.27 -12.33 -10.54
C PHE A 413 14.53 -13.10 -10.18
N ARG A 414 15.59 -12.34 -9.86
CA ARG A 414 16.72 -12.85 -9.08
C ARG A 414 16.38 -12.80 -7.60
N ARG A 415 16.97 -13.69 -6.80
CA ARG A 415 16.69 -13.80 -5.34
C ARG A 415 16.85 -12.46 -4.61
N GLU A 416 17.89 -11.70 -4.96
CA GLU A 416 18.22 -10.41 -4.32
C GLU A 416 17.18 -9.31 -4.62
N GLN A 417 16.35 -9.50 -5.62
CA GLN A 417 15.27 -8.58 -5.97
C GLN A 417 14.00 -8.83 -5.15
N ILE A 418 13.94 -9.93 -4.39
CA ILE A 418 12.77 -10.30 -3.60
C ILE A 418 13.03 -9.96 -2.13
N ALA A 419 12.24 -9.04 -1.59
CA ALA A 419 12.30 -8.61 -0.19
C ALA A 419 11.53 -9.54 0.74
N GLY A 420 10.41 -10.07 0.27
CA GLY A 420 9.52 -10.90 1.05
C GLY A 420 8.47 -11.56 0.16
N ILE A 421 7.70 -12.44 0.77
CA ILE A 421 6.57 -13.11 0.15
C ILE A 421 5.42 -13.21 1.15
N THR A 422 4.20 -13.01 0.71
CA THR A 422 3.01 -12.99 1.56
C THR A 422 1.74 -13.39 0.81
N THR A 423 0.67 -13.60 1.54
CA THR A 423 -0.70 -13.69 1.04
C THR A 423 -1.67 -13.16 2.08
N THR A 424 -2.83 -12.70 1.65
CA THR A 424 -3.97 -12.41 2.52
C THR A 424 -5.12 -13.40 2.34
N SER A 425 -4.89 -14.46 1.56
CA SER A 425 -5.86 -15.52 1.28
C SER A 425 -5.52 -16.80 2.04
N ASP A 426 -6.49 -17.35 2.78
CA ASP A 426 -6.33 -18.61 3.51
C ASP A 426 -5.85 -19.76 2.62
N PHE A 427 -6.37 -19.81 1.41
CA PHE A 427 -6.11 -20.91 0.47
C PHE A 427 -4.65 -21.04 0.04
N TYR A 428 -3.86 -19.97 0.17
CA TYR A 428 -2.47 -19.91 -0.30
C TYR A 428 -1.43 -19.77 0.81
N LEU A 429 -1.84 -19.85 2.08
CA LEU A 429 -0.94 -19.72 3.24
C LEU A 429 0.19 -20.76 3.21
N THR A 430 -0.12 -22.03 2.99
CA THR A 430 0.88 -23.12 2.96
C THR A 430 1.85 -22.94 1.80
N ALA A 431 1.34 -22.69 0.58
CA ALA A 431 2.19 -22.45 -0.58
C ALA A 431 3.11 -21.21 -0.38
N THR A 432 2.59 -20.15 0.23
CA THR A 432 3.38 -18.95 0.58
C THR A 432 4.49 -19.28 1.58
N ALA A 433 4.21 -20.06 2.62
CA ALA A 433 5.21 -20.49 3.60
C ALA A 433 6.29 -21.38 2.97
N GLU A 434 5.92 -22.30 2.08
CA GLU A 434 6.87 -23.14 1.33
C GLU A 434 7.77 -22.31 0.42
N LEU A 435 7.22 -21.32 -0.27
CA LEU A 435 7.99 -20.41 -1.11
C LEU A 435 8.90 -19.49 -0.28
N ALA A 436 8.43 -19.00 0.88
CA ALA A 436 9.25 -18.22 1.79
C ALA A 436 10.45 -19.02 2.31
N ALA A 437 10.21 -20.25 2.76
CA ALA A 437 11.26 -21.17 3.19
C ALA A 437 12.26 -21.50 2.08
N TRP A 438 11.77 -21.80 0.88
CA TRP A 438 12.61 -22.08 -0.30
C TRP A 438 13.49 -20.89 -0.69
N LEU A 439 12.97 -19.67 -0.58
CA LEU A 439 13.71 -18.44 -0.88
C LEU A 439 14.56 -17.95 0.30
N GLY A 440 14.51 -18.58 1.47
CA GLY A 440 15.19 -18.08 2.67
C GLY A 440 14.68 -16.71 3.11
N LEU A 441 13.37 -16.50 3.03
CA LEU A 441 12.67 -15.25 3.39
C LEU A 441 12.03 -15.38 4.79
N PRO A 442 11.75 -14.26 5.47
CA PRO A 442 11.03 -14.28 6.74
C PRO A 442 9.64 -14.94 6.62
N GLY A 443 9.25 -15.71 7.64
CA GLY A 443 7.95 -16.37 7.72
C GLY A 443 7.92 -17.45 8.78
N SER A 444 6.74 -17.94 9.12
CA SER A 444 6.56 -19.07 10.03
C SER A 444 6.96 -20.39 9.37
N PRO A 445 7.33 -21.41 10.17
CA PRO A 445 7.59 -22.75 9.67
C PRO A 445 6.40 -23.30 8.87
N VAL A 446 6.67 -23.98 7.76
CA VAL A 446 5.65 -24.52 6.86
C VAL A 446 4.64 -25.40 7.60
N ASP A 447 5.14 -26.26 8.49
CA ASP A 447 4.30 -27.18 9.26
C ASP A 447 3.38 -26.44 10.27
N ALA A 448 3.85 -25.34 10.85
CA ALA A 448 3.03 -24.48 11.71
C ALA A 448 1.87 -23.82 10.92
N VAL A 449 2.16 -23.30 9.74
CA VAL A 449 1.14 -22.72 8.86
C VAL A 449 0.15 -23.79 8.38
N ALA A 450 0.63 -25.00 8.06
CA ALA A 450 -0.22 -26.12 7.68
C ALA A 450 -1.14 -26.59 8.84
N ARG A 451 -0.66 -26.54 10.09
CA ARG A 451 -1.50 -26.81 11.29
C ARG A 451 -2.59 -25.75 11.46
N CYS A 452 -2.31 -24.47 11.22
CA CYS A 452 -3.33 -23.43 11.26
C CYS A 452 -4.37 -23.60 10.14
N ARG A 453 -3.96 -24.03 8.95
CA ARG A 453 -4.84 -24.15 7.77
C ARG A 453 -5.77 -25.35 7.83
N ASP A 454 -5.31 -26.46 8.40
CA ASP A 454 -6.07 -27.72 8.54
C ASP A 454 -6.63 -27.84 9.96
N LYS A 455 -7.96 -27.72 10.08
CA LYS A 455 -8.67 -27.77 11.37
C LYS A 455 -8.46 -29.05 12.14
N SER A 456 -8.30 -30.19 11.44
CA SER A 456 -7.98 -31.49 12.08
C SER A 456 -6.58 -31.46 12.69
N ARG A 457 -5.59 -30.91 11.96
CA ARG A 457 -4.22 -30.74 12.49
C ARG A 457 -4.17 -29.76 13.65
N THR A 458 -4.95 -28.67 13.59
CA THR A 458 -5.14 -27.75 14.73
C THR A 458 -5.63 -28.51 15.96
N ARG A 459 -6.69 -29.32 15.83
CA ARG A 459 -7.25 -30.10 16.95
C ARG A 459 -6.24 -31.05 17.57
N HIS A 460 -5.44 -31.74 16.76
CA HIS A 460 -4.39 -32.61 17.25
C HIS A 460 -3.32 -31.85 18.03
N ALA A 461 -2.84 -30.71 17.49
CA ALA A 461 -1.85 -29.87 18.16
C ALA A 461 -2.35 -29.34 19.52
N LEU A 462 -3.60 -28.85 19.58
CA LEU A 462 -4.20 -28.37 20.82
C LEU A 462 -4.38 -29.49 21.87
N ARG A 463 -4.80 -30.68 21.44
CA ARG A 463 -4.92 -31.84 22.31
C ARG A 463 -3.56 -32.24 22.90
N ASP A 464 -2.54 -32.32 22.05
CA ASP A 464 -1.20 -32.76 22.47
C ASP A 464 -0.55 -31.76 23.43
N ALA A 465 -0.96 -30.46 23.35
CA ALA A 465 -0.58 -29.38 24.27
C ALA A 465 -1.48 -29.26 25.53
N GLY A 466 -2.50 -30.13 25.67
CA GLY A 466 -3.41 -30.09 26.81
C GLY A 466 -4.31 -28.87 26.87
N ILE A 467 -4.61 -28.24 25.70
CA ILE A 467 -5.50 -27.10 25.62
C ILE A 467 -6.95 -27.58 25.47
N HIS A 468 -7.84 -26.94 26.25
CA HIS A 468 -9.26 -27.23 26.21
C HIS A 468 -9.85 -26.99 24.82
N GLN A 469 -10.60 -28.00 24.30
CA GLN A 469 -11.17 -27.98 22.96
C GLN A 469 -12.40 -28.90 22.88
N PRO A 470 -13.25 -28.78 21.85
CA PRO A 470 -14.40 -29.68 21.68
C PRO A 470 -13.93 -31.11 21.45
N ARG A 471 -14.74 -32.08 21.84
CA ARG A 471 -14.60 -33.45 21.35
C ARG A 471 -14.74 -33.46 19.83
N PHE A 472 -13.87 -34.13 19.13
CA PHE A 472 -13.84 -34.11 17.67
C PHE A 472 -13.55 -35.49 17.05
N ALA A 473 -13.93 -35.63 15.80
CA ALA A 473 -13.58 -36.76 14.94
C ALA A 473 -13.32 -36.25 13.51
N THR A 474 -12.24 -36.70 12.90
CA THR A 474 -11.97 -36.49 11.47
C THR A 474 -12.45 -37.74 10.71
N VAL A 475 -13.19 -37.51 9.62
CA VAL A 475 -13.79 -38.56 8.79
C VAL A 475 -13.34 -38.35 7.35
N THR A 476 -12.75 -39.40 6.77
CA THR A 476 -12.30 -39.45 5.36
C THR A 476 -13.15 -40.42 4.52
N ALA A 477 -13.92 -41.33 5.17
CA ALA A 477 -14.82 -42.26 4.54
C ALA A 477 -16.16 -42.31 5.30
N ALA A 478 -17.23 -42.62 4.58
CA ALA A 478 -18.59 -42.69 5.16
C ALA A 478 -18.78 -43.77 6.21
N ASP A 479 -17.94 -44.78 6.20
CA ASP A 479 -18.05 -45.96 7.09
C ASP A 479 -17.75 -45.66 8.57
N ASP A 480 -17.03 -44.54 8.84
CA ASP A 480 -16.62 -44.13 10.19
C ASP A 480 -17.64 -43.25 10.91
N LEU A 481 -18.76 -42.92 10.26
CA LEU A 481 -19.67 -41.85 10.70
C LEU A 481 -20.38 -42.12 12.02
N ASP A 482 -20.83 -43.32 12.24
CA ASP A 482 -21.58 -43.68 13.45
C ASP A 482 -20.68 -43.66 14.69
N ALA A 483 -19.47 -44.20 14.56
CA ALA A 483 -18.45 -44.11 15.60
C ALA A 483 -17.97 -42.71 15.87
N ALA A 484 -17.80 -41.89 14.81
CA ALA A 484 -17.41 -40.48 14.91
C ALA A 484 -18.51 -39.66 15.62
N THR A 485 -19.78 -39.85 15.23
CA THR A 485 -20.92 -39.15 15.84
C THR A 485 -21.12 -39.57 17.31
N ALA A 486 -20.89 -40.82 17.63
CA ALA A 486 -20.97 -41.32 19.03
C ALA A 486 -19.89 -40.66 19.93
N ARG A 487 -18.69 -40.42 19.41
CA ARG A 487 -17.60 -39.75 20.15
C ARG A 487 -17.87 -38.28 20.40
N THR A 488 -18.41 -37.57 19.43
CA THR A 488 -18.67 -36.12 19.51
C THR A 488 -19.99 -35.83 20.24
N GLY A 489 -20.97 -36.67 20.11
CA GLY A 489 -22.33 -36.47 20.60
C GLY A 489 -23.15 -35.53 19.68
N LEU A 490 -24.40 -35.30 20.08
CA LEU A 490 -25.33 -34.38 19.40
C LEU A 490 -25.87 -33.37 20.41
N PRO A 491 -26.10 -32.09 20.03
CA PRO A 491 -25.83 -31.56 18.71
C PRO A 491 -24.32 -31.44 18.41
N CYS A 492 -23.95 -31.53 17.14
CA CYS A 492 -22.56 -31.37 16.70
C CYS A 492 -22.44 -30.44 15.48
N VAL A 493 -21.24 -29.89 15.25
CA VAL A 493 -20.92 -29.09 14.07
C VAL A 493 -20.14 -29.96 13.08
N THR A 494 -20.60 -30.00 11.83
CA THR A 494 -19.91 -30.71 10.75
C THR A 494 -19.39 -29.70 9.74
N LYS A 495 -18.09 -29.76 9.41
CA LYS A 495 -17.41 -28.80 8.54
C LYS A 495 -16.25 -29.45 7.76
N PRO A 496 -15.81 -28.89 6.60
CA PRO A 496 -14.58 -29.29 5.94
C PRO A 496 -13.36 -28.99 6.82
N VAL A 497 -12.28 -29.77 6.68
CA VAL A 497 -11.04 -29.54 7.44
C VAL A 497 -10.25 -28.36 6.93
N ASP A 498 -10.36 -28.03 5.63
CA ASP A 498 -9.48 -27.10 4.90
C ASP A 498 -10.22 -26.02 4.10
N ASP A 499 -11.47 -25.71 4.41
CA ASP A 499 -12.23 -24.63 3.75
C ASP A 499 -12.31 -23.37 4.63
N SER A 500 -12.84 -22.27 4.07
CA SER A 500 -12.88 -20.94 4.68
C SER A 500 -14.22 -20.24 4.43
N GLY A 501 -14.56 -19.21 5.24
CA GLY A 501 -15.76 -18.37 5.07
C GLY A 501 -17.06 -19.05 5.48
N SER A 502 -17.03 -19.98 6.44
CA SER A 502 -18.18 -20.78 6.93
C SER A 502 -18.83 -21.62 5.82
N ASN A 503 -18.10 -21.93 4.74
CA ASN A 503 -18.60 -22.78 3.69
C ASN A 503 -18.79 -24.22 4.18
N HIS A 504 -19.94 -24.81 3.87
CA HIS A 504 -20.30 -26.17 4.31
C HIS A 504 -20.25 -26.41 5.84
N VAL A 505 -20.32 -25.36 6.68
CA VAL A 505 -20.44 -25.50 8.13
C VAL A 505 -21.92 -25.65 8.49
N LEU A 506 -22.27 -26.71 9.24
CA LEU A 506 -23.65 -27.00 9.59
C LEU A 506 -23.76 -27.51 11.02
N LEU A 507 -24.72 -26.96 11.78
CA LEU A 507 -25.18 -27.55 13.05
C LEU A 507 -26.10 -28.73 12.76
N CYS A 508 -25.69 -29.92 13.21
CA CYS A 508 -26.42 -31.15 13.03
C CYS A 508 -27.02 -31.59 14.40
N THR A 509 -28.33 -31.86 14.42
CA THR A 509 -29.05 -32.32 15.60
C THR A 509 -29.48 -33.78 15.52
N THR A 510 -29.31 -34.37 14.34
CA THR A 510 -29.61 -35.79 14.12
C THR A 510 -28.49 -36.53 13.37
N PRO A 511 -28.30 -37.86 13.55
CA PRO A 511 -27.31 -38.62 12.80
C PRO A 511 -27.50 -38.56 11.28
N ASP A 512 -28.73 -38.44 10.80
CA ASP A 512 -29.01 -38.34 9.36
C ASP A 512 -28.51 -37.01 8.77
N GLN A 513 -28.62 -35.89 9.51
CA GLN A 513 -28.03 -34.63 9.11
C GLN A 513 -26.51 -34.72 9.04
N VAL A 514 -25.87 -35.38 10.02
CA VAL A 514 -24.41 -35.61 9.99
C VAL A 514 -24.01 -36.38 8.74
N ARG A 515 -24.70 -37.52 8.49
CA ARG A 515 -24.44 -38.35 7.28
C ARG A 515 -24.63 -37.56 5.98
N ALA A 516 -25.69 -36.79 5.87
CA ALA A 516 -25.97 -35.99 4.68
C ALA A 516 -24.89 -34.92 4.47
N GLN A 517 -24.49 -34.20 5.54
CA GLN A 517 -23.51 -33.14 5.46
C GLN A 517 -22.10 -33.66 5.16
N VAL A 518 -21.68 -34.74 5.81
CA VAL A 518 -20.38 -35.38 5.52
C VAL A 518 -20.31 -35.86 4.06
N ARG A 519 -21.35 -36.54 3.57
CA ARG A 519 -21.40 -36.96 2.14
C ARG A 519 -21.26 -35.76 1.20
N ARG A 520 -21.90 -34.65 1.52
CA ARG A 520 -21.79 -33.43 0.74
C ARG A 520 -20.37 -32.89 0.75
N ILE A 521 -19.71 -32.81 1.90
CA ILE A 521 -18.32 -32.33 2.02
C ILE A 521 -17.37 -33.24 1.24
N LEU A 522 -17.50 -34.55 1.37
CA LEU A 522 -16.63 -35.52 0.70
C LEU A 522 -16.85 -35.60 -0.82
N ALA A 523 -18.00 -35.12 -1.33
CA ALA A 523 -18.29 -35.04 -2.76
C ALA A 523 -17.70 -33.83 -3.44
N GLU A 524 -17.22 -32.84 -2.69
CA GLU A 524 -16.58 -31.63 -3.25
C GLU A 524 -15.10 -31.93 -3.56
N GLU A 525 -14.75 -32.02 -4.83
CA GLU A 525 -13.37 -32.32 -5.27
C GLU A 525 -12.47 -31.07 -5.25
N THR A 526 -13.05 -29.88 -5.41
CA THR A 526 -12.30 -28.61 -5.47
C THR A 526 -12.97 -27.53 -4.63
N ASN A 527 -12.15 -26.64 -4.05
CA ASN A 527 -12.63 -25.45 -3.35
C ASN A 527 -12.94 -24.29 -4.33
N VAL A 528 -13.40 -23.16 -3.81
CA VAL A 528 -13.75 -21.96 -4.62
C VAL A 528 -12.57 -21.34 -5.38
N ARG A 529 -11.35 -21.80 -5.17
CA ARG A 529 -10.12 -21.41 -5.88
C ARG A 529 -9.67 -22.45 -6.91
N GLY A 530 -10.41 -23.54 -7.07
CA GLY A 530 -10.05 -24.64 -7.96
C GLY A 530 -8.92 -25.54 -7.44
N GLN A 531 -8.58 -25.46 -6.14
CA GLN A 531 -7.62 -26.36 -5.50
C GLN A 531 -8.33 -27.63 -5.04
N SER A 532 -7.65 -28.76 -5.11
CA SER A 532 -8.17 -30.01 -4.56
C SER A 532 -8.44 -29.87 -3.06
N THR A 533 -9.59 -30.37 -2.60
CA THR A 533 -9.93 -30.44 -1.18
C THR A 533 -9.15 -31.58 -0.50
N ALA A 534 -9.07 -31.53 0.83
CA ALA A 534 -8.46 -32.60 1.62
C ALA A 534 -9.29 -33.91 1.62
N GLY A 535 -10.51 -33.91 1.08
CA GLY A 535 -11.41 -35.07 1.08
C GLY A 535 -11.76 -35.53 2.48
N ALA A 536 -11.83 -34.63 3.45
CA ALA A 536 -12.07 -34.96 4.86
C ALA A 536 -13.06 -33.98 5.49
N ALA A 537 -13.90 -34.51 6.38
CA ALA A 537 -14.81 -33.72 7.21
C ALA A 537 -14.40 -33.81 8.69
N LEU A 538 -14.61 -32.70 9.40
CA LEU A 538 -14.46 -32.62 10.85
C LEU A 538 -15.84 -32.56 11.47
N ILE A 539 -16.09 -33.47 12.45
CA ILE A 539 -17.27 -33.46 13.28
C ILE A 539 -16.83 -33.04 14.68
N GLU A 540 -17.46 -32.02 15.25
CA GLU A 540 -17.10 -31.43 16.53
C GLU A 540 -18.32 -31.30 17.42
N GLU A 541 -18.14 -31.47 18.71
CA GLU A 541 -19.13 -31.12 19.73
C GLU A 541 -19.57 -29.67 19.54
N TYR A 542 -20.88 -29.41 19.57
CA TYR A 542 -21.38 -28.04 19.57
C TYR A 542 -21.08 -27.39 20.91
N LEU A 543 -20.39 -26.24 20.84
CA LEU A 543 -20.09 -25.44 22.02
C LEU A 543 -21.12 -24.32 22.12
N ASP A 544 -21.76 -24.19 23.27
CA ASP A 544 -22.63 -23.03 23.54
C ASP A 544 -21.86 -21.90 24.20
N GLY A 545 -22.24 -20.67 23.87
CA GLY A 545 -21.62 -19.46 24.39
C GLY A 545 -21.36 -18.39 23.31
N PRO A 546 -21.08 -17.16 23.73
CA PRO A 546 -20.75 -16.07 22.82
C PRO A 546 -19.43 -16.33 22.09
N GLU A 547 -19.36 -15.85 20.84
CA GLU A 547 -18.21 -16.01 19.98
C GLU A 547 -17.40 -14.73 19.88
N TYR A 548 -16.09 -14.88 20.00
CA TYR A 548 -15.11 -13.80 19.91
C TYR A 548 -14.03 -14.17 18.91
N SER A 549 -13.28 -13.17 18.43
CA SER A 549 -11.98 -13.41 17.84
C SER A 549 -10.90 -12.59 18.55
N VAL A 550 -9.73 -13.19 18.68
CA VAL A 550 -8.54 -12.53 19.23
C VAL A 550 -7.56 -12.30 18.09
N GLU A 551 -7.29 -11.01 17.85
CA GLU A 551 -6.37 -10.58 16.80
C GLU A 551 -4.96 -10.44 17.38
N THR A 552 -4.00 -11.09 16.77
CA THR A 552 -2.63 -11.18 17.30
C THR A 552 -1.57 -10.87 16.27
N ILE A 553 -0.41 -10.48 16.76
CA ILE A 553 0.84 -10.31 16.02
C ILE A 553 1.89 -11.17 16.73
N THR A 554 2.47 -12.11 16.00
CA THR A 554 3.56 -12.97 16.50
C THR A 554 4.85 -12.63 15.73
N ARG A 555 5.95 -12.49 16.46
CA ARG A 555 7.29 -12.33 15.88
C ARG A 555 8.33 -13.09 16.72
N HIS A 556 9.10 -13.95 16.05
CA HIS A 556 10.11 -14.80 16.71
C HIS A 556 9.55 -15.58 17.90
N GLY A 557 8.29 -16.04 17.79
CA GLY A 557 7.57 -16.78 18.84
C GLY A 557 6.95 -15.88 19.93
N GLU A 558 7.21 -14.58 19.95
CA GLU A 558 6.56 -13.67 20.90
C GLU A 558 5.21 -13.19 20.33
N THR A 559 4.12 -13.65 20.91
CA THR A 559 2.75 -13.27 20.53
C THR A 559 2.23 -12.11 21.37
N ARG A 560 1.69 -11.08 20.69
CA ARG A 560 1.03 -9.92 21.28
C ARG A 560 -0.40 -9.85 20.82
N CYS A 561 -1.33 -9.67 21.76
CA CYS A 561 -2.74 -9.40 21.47
C CYS A 561 -2.88 -7.94 21.00
N VAL A 562 -3.54 -7.75 19.85
CA VAL A 562 -3.94 -6.43 19.34
C VAL A 562 -5.30 -6.04 19.92
N GLY A 563 -6.20 -6.99 20.08
CA GLY A 563 -7.50 -6.80 20.70
C GLY A 563 -8.44 -7.97 20.47
N ILE A 564 -9.63 -7.87 21.08
CA ILE A 564 -10.67 -8.88 21.02
C ILE A 564 -11.90 -8.27 20.33
N VAL A 565 -12.47 -9.02 19.39
CA VAL A 565 -13.69 -8.67 18.64
C VAL A 565 -14.83 -9.53 19.11
N GLU A 566 -15.98 -8.94 19.42
CA GLU A 566 -17.21 -9.70 19.65
C GLU A 566 -17.89 -10.01 18.31
N LYS A 567 -18.29 -11.25 18.08
CA LYS A 567 -18.92 -11.73 16.84
C LYS A 567 -20.37 -12.13 17.10
N HIS A 568 -21.29 -11.53 16.39
CA HIS A 568 -22.71 -11.87 16.45
C HIS A 568 -23.11 -12.71 15.25
N LEU A 569 -23.63 -13.92 15.52
CA LEU A 569 -24.02 -14.89 14.50
C LEU A 569 -25.53 -14.90 14.28
N THR A 570 -25.94 -15.29 13.07
CA THR A 570 -27.34 -15.50 12.67
C THR A 570 -27.45 -16.68 11.70
N GLY A 571 -28.67 -16.99 11.26
CA GLY A 571 -28.88 -17.93 10.15
C GLY A 571 -28.80 -19.40 10.54
N HIS A 572 -29.03 -19.77 11.82
CA HIS A 572 -29.08 -21.19 12.21
C HIS A 572 -29.90 -22.03 11.23
N PRO A 573 -29.45 -23.23 10.86
CA PRO A 573 -28.28 -24.00 11.37
C PRO A 573 -26.94 -23.62 10.75
N HIS A 574 -26.87 -22.50 9.99
CA HIS A 574 -25.65 -21.93 9.43
C HIS A 574 -25.10 -20.86 10.37
N PHE A 575 -23.79 -20.73 10.47
CA PHE A 575 -23.12 -19.76 11.34
C PHE A 575 -22.72 -18.54 10.50
N VAL A 576 -23.67 -17.61 10.29
CA VAL A 576 -23.46 -16.41 9.49
C VAL A 576 -23.18 -15.24 10.40
N GLU A 577 -22.00 -14.66 10.30
CA GLU A 577 -21.66 -13.43 11.03
C GLU A 577 -22.42 -12.25 10.41
N HIS A 578 -23.20 -11.54 11.23
CA HIS A 578 -23.96 -10.38 10.80
C HIS A 578 -23.50 -9.07 11.42
N ARG A 579 -22.79 -9.11 12.56
CA ARG A 579 -22.24 -7.92 13.22
C ARG A 579 -20.97 -8.26 13.99
N HIS A 580 -20.00 -7.31 13.98
CA HIS A 580 -18.81 -7.35 14.83
C HIS A 580 -18.70 -6.06 15.63
N VAL A 581 -18.16 -6.14 16.85
CA VAL A 581 -17.92 -5.00 17.76
C VAL A 581 -16.47 -5.04 18.23
N PHE A 582 -15.74 -3.94 18.09
CA PHE A 582 -14.37 -3.81 18.56
C PHE A 582 -14.12 -2.46 19.27
N PRO A 583 -13.46 -2.46 20.45
CA PRO A 583 -13.12 -3.63 21.24
C PRO A 583 -14.37 -4.31 21.84
N ALA A 584 -14.29 -5.63 22.05
CA ALA A 584 -15.35 -6.39 22.69
C ALA A 584 -15.60 -5.87 24.13
N PRO A 585 -16.88 -5.68 24.55
CA PRO A 585 -17.21 -5.20 25.87
C PRO A 585 -17.10 -6.33 26.92
N LEU A 586 -15.86 -6.71 27.26
CA LEU A 586 -15.54 -7.84 28.16
C LEU A 586 -15.04 -7.37 29.52
N ALA A 587 -15.36 -8.14 30.56
CA ALA A 587 -14.68 -8.01 31.85
C ALA A 587 -13.19 -8.36 31.72
N PRO A 588 -12.29 -7.71 32.48
CA PRO A 588 -10.84 -7.92 32.37
C PRO A 588 -10.41 -9.39 32.50
N ASP A 589 -11.02 -10.16 33.40
CA ASP A 589 -10.68 -11.57 33.61
C ASP A 589 -11.05 -12.44 32.39
N ALA A 590 -12.20 -12.18 31.76
CA ALA A 590 -12.61 -12.86 30.54
C ALA A 590 -11.68 -12.53 29.36
N ALA A 591 -11.33 -11.25 29.21
CA ALA A 591 -10.39 -10.81 28.19
C ALA A 591 -9.00 -11.44 28.37
N HIS A 592 -8.53 -11.53 29.62
CA HIS A 592 -7.26 -12.19 29.95
C HIS A 592 -7.31 -13.69 29.62
N ALA A 593 -8.37 -14.40 30.01
CA ALA A 593 -8.53 -15.82 29.74
C ALA A 593 -8.57 -16.12 28.24
N LEU A 594 -9.28 -15.32 27.43
CA LEU A 594 -9.31 -15.44 25.98
C LEU A 594 -7.91 -15.25 25.36
N THR A 595 -7.22 -14.19 25.80
CA THR A 595 -5.87 -13.88 25.28
C THR A 595 -4.85 -14.96 25.63
N ASP A 596 -4.86 -15.46 26.90
CA ASP A 596 -3.94 -16.53 27.32
C ASP A 596 -4.21 -17.85 26.58
N THR A 597 -5.48 -18.22 26.41
CA THR A 597 -5.86 -19.40 25.65
C THR A 597 -5.35 -19.33 24.22
N VAL A 598 -5.52 -18.18 23.55
CA VAL A 598 -5.06 -17.99 22.17
C VAL A 598 -3.53 -18.00 22.09
N ARG A 599 -2.83 -17.34 23.01
CA ARG A 599 -1.38 -17.37 23.04
C ARG A 599 -0.85 -18.81 23.14
N ARG A 600 -1.38 -19.61 24.06
CA ARG A 600 -1.01 -21.03 24.23
C ARG A 600 -1.37 -21.86 22.97
N ALA A 601 -2.48 -21.56 22.31
CA ALA A 601 -2.88 -22.24 21.09
C ALA A 601 -1.93 -21.92 19.92
N LEU A 602 -1.48 -20.67 19.77
CA LEU A 602 -0.50 -20.27 18.76
C LEU A 602 0.88 -20.90 19.01
N ASP A 603 1.29 -20.98 20.26
CA ASP A 603 2.51 -21.71 20.68
C ASP A 603 2.41 -23.20 20.32
N ALA A 604 1.24 -23.84 20.57
CA ALA A 604 1.00 -25.25 20.29
C ALA A 604 1.05 -25.59 18.79
N VAL A 605 0.52 -24.72 17.93
CA VAL A 605 0.64 -24.90 16.48
C VAL A 605 2.01 -24.51 15.95
N GLY A 606 2.81 -23.79 16.73
CA GLY A 606 4.19 -23.40 16.40
C GLY A 606 4.27 -22.17 15.49
N LEU A 607 3.29 -21.24 15.53
CA LEU A 607 3.32 -20.02 14.75
C LEU A 607 4.35 -19.05 15.34
N THR A 608 5.41 -18.73 14.59
CA THR A 608 6.51 -17.89 15.07
C THR A 608 6.50 -16.46 14.51
N ASP A 609 5.94 -16.29 13.31
CA ASP A 609 5.99 -15.01 12.58
C ASP A 609 4.72 -14.82 11.73
N GLY A 610 3.94 -13.79 11.99
CA GLY A 610 2.72 -13.47 11.26
C GLY A 610 1.67 -12.78 12.12
N THR A 611 0.59 -12.39 11.48
CA THR A 611 -0.65 -12.03 12.16
C THR A 611 -1.54 -13.27 12.25
N ALA A 612 -2.37 -13.37 13.28
CA ALA A 612 -3.37 -14.43 13.34
C ALA A 612 -4.72 -13.87 13.82
N HIS A 613 -5.76 -14.41 13.20
CA HIS A 613 -7.16 -14.25 13.56
C HIS A 613 -7.62 -15.58 14.16
N THR A 614 -7.84 -15.60 15.49
CA THR A 614 -8.22 -16.81 16.20
C THR A 614 -9.64 -16.70 16.75
N GLU A 615 -10.52 -17.58 16.30
CA GLU A 615 -11.92 -17.64 16.75
C GLU A 615 -12.04 -18.48 18.02
N VAL A 616 -12.78 -17.96 19.00
CA VAL A 616 -12.91 -18.56 20.33
C VAL A 616 -14.36 -18.44 20.82
N ARG A 617 -14.92 -19.51 21.35
CA ARG A 617 -16.16 -19.45 22.14
C ARG A 617 -15.85 -19.39 23.62
N LEU A 618 -16.54 -18.47 24.30
CA LEU A 618 -16.47 -18.37 25.75
C LEU A 618 -17.62 -19.21 26.34
N THR A 619 -17.29 -20.45 26.70
CA THR A 619 -18.24 -21.40 27.32
C THR A 619 -18.29 -21.20 28.85
N GLN A 620 -19.18 -21.94 29.53
CA GLN A 620 -19.22 -21.95 30.99
C GLN A 620 -17.93 -22.53 31.61
N ASP A 621 -17.23 -23.41 30.88
CA ASP A 621 -15.98 -24.04 31.30
C ASP A 621 -14.73 -23.23 30.87
N GLY A 622 -14.92 -22.03 30.30
CA GLY A 622 -13.87 -21.13 29.83
C GLY A 622 -13.73 -21.03 28.32
N PRO A 623 -12.68 -20.36 27.84
CA PRO A 623 -12.46 -20.14 26.41
C PRO A 623 -12.08 -21.43 25.67
N VAL A 624 -12.69 -21.64 24.51
CA VAL A 624 -12.41 -22.79 23.62
C VAL A 624 -12.15 -22.33 22.20
N VAL A 625 -10.98 -22.65 21.66
CA VAL A 625 -10.59 -22.30 20.29
C VAL A 625 -11.43 -23.01 19.25
N ILE A 626 -12.02 -22.26 18.32
CA ILE A 626 -12.80 -22.77 17.20
C ILE A 626 -11.94 -22.95 15.96
N GLU A 627 -11.14 -21.93 15.63
CA GLU A 627 -10.29 -21.91 14.43
C GLU A 627 -9.11 -20.96 14.60
N ILE A 628 -7.97 -21.29 13.99
CA ILE A 628 -6.78 -20.41 13.92
C ILE A 628 -6.53 -20.10 12.44
N ASN A 629 -6.59 -18.84 12.08
CA ASN A 629 -6.27 -18.36 10.75
C ASN A 629 -4.96 -17.55 10.80
N GLY A 630 -3.87 -18.05 10.20
CA GLY A 630 -2.52 -17.45 10.20
C GLY A 630 -2.40 -16.26 9.26
N ARG A 631 -3.37 -15.36 9.28
CA ARG A 631 -3.44 -14.13 8.48
C ARG A 631 -4.27 -13.06 9.20
N PRO A 632 -4.24 -11.78 8.71
CA PRO A 632 -5.18 -10.75 9.20
C PRO A 632 -6.64 -11.19 8.99
N ALA A 633 -7.51 -10.79 9.92
CA ALA A 633 -8.93 -11.06 9.85
C ALA A 633 -9.56 -10.61 8.52
N GLY A 634 -10.64 -11.32 8.12
CA GLY A 634 -11.59 -10.86 7.11
C GLY A 634 -12.67 -9.93 7.69
N GLY A 635 -13.81 -9.83 6.99
CA GLY A 635 -15.02 -9.18 7.52
C GLY A 635 -14.83 -7.73 7.97
N MET A 636 -13.86 -7.00 7.43
CA MET A 636 -13.49 -5.62 7.78
C MET A 636 -13.06 -5.42 9.27
N ILE A 637 -12.79 -6.48 10.02
CA ILE A 637 -12.23 -6.40 11.38
C ILE A 637 -10.97 -5.52 11.44
N PRO A 638 -10.02 -5.61 10.48
CA PRO A 638 -8.86 -4.71 10.48
C PRO A 638 -9.21 -3.23 10.39
N GLU A 639 -10.34 -2.87 9.76
CA GLU A 639 -10.81 -1.49 9.71
C GLU A 639 -11.39 -1.02 11.05
N LEU A 640 -12.09 -1.89 11.79
CA LEU A 640 -12.55 -1.57 13.14
C LEU A 640 -11.36 -1.29 14.06
N ILE A 641 -10.32 -2.11 13.99
CA ILE A 641 -9.07 -1.94 14.75
C ILE A 641 -8.39 -0.62 14.35
N ARG A 642 -8.29 -0.33 13.05
CA ARG A 642 -7.68 0.92 12.58
C ARG A 642 -8.42 2.16 13.07
N LEU A 643 -9.74 2.15 13.06
CA LEU A 643 -10.57 3.28 13.51
C LEU A 643 -10.41 3.58 15.00
N THR A 644 -10.14 2.57 15.81
CA THR A 644 -10.05 2.70 17.27
C THR A 644 -8.62 2.80 17.81
N THR A 645 -7.63 2.19 17.14
CA THR A 645 -6.24 2.13 17.62
C THR A 645 -5.23 2.82 16.71
N GLY A 646 -5.64 3.20 15.48
CA GLY A 646 -4.73 3.68 14.44
C GLY A 646 -3.87 2.59 13.80
N LEU A 647 -3.87 1.35 14.29
CA LEU A 647 -3.04 0.26 13.77
C LEU A 647 -3.68 -0.41 12.55
N THR A 648 -2.93 -0.55 11.48
CA THR A 648 -3.33 -1.29 10.28
C THR A 648 -2.74 -2.71 10.32
N LEU A 649 -3.57 -3.73 10.54
CA LEU A 649 -3.12 -5.14 10.65
C LEU A 649 -2.44 -5.65 9.37
N GLN A 650 -2.94 -5.26 8.20
CA GLN A 650 -2.32 -5.61 6.91
C GLN A 650 -0.89 -5.09 6.83
N GLU A 651 -0.64 -3.87 7.29
CA GLU A 651 0.73 -3.34 7.35
C GLU A 651 1.62 -4.19 8.26
N GLN A 652 1.12 -4.64 9.42
CA GLN A 652 1.90 -5.48 10.33
C GLN A 652 2.28 -6.82 9.69
N GLN A 653 1.35 -7.45 8.95
CA GLN A 653 1.64 -8.65 8.17
C GLN A 653 2.73 -8.40 7.14
N LEU A 654 2.66 -7.29 6.41
CA LEU A 654 3.68 -6.91 5.42
C LEU A 654 5.04 -6.65 6.07
N ARG A 655 5.06 -5.96 7.21
CA ARG A 655 6.29 -5.70 7.98
C ARG A 655 6.97 -6.99 8.40
N ILE A 656 6.20 -7.98 8.87
CA ILE A 656 6.73 -9.31 9.24
C ILE A 656 7.29 -10.03 8.01
N ALA A 657 6.54 -10.07 6.91
CA ALA A 657 6.98 -10.68 5.65
C ALA A 657 8.27 -10.05 5.09
N LEU A 658 8.54 -8.80 5.45
CA LEU A 658 9.75 -8.06 5.12
C LEU A 658 10.85 -8.17 6.20
N GLY A 659 10.65 -8.93 7.29
CA GLY A 659 11.58 -8.99 8.40
C GLY A 659 11.64 -7.71 9.25
N LEU A 660 10.73 -6.75 9.02
CA LEU A 660 10.64 -5.51 9.79
C LEU A 660 9.95 -5.73 11.13
N ARG A 661 10.24 -4.88 12.11
CA ARG A 661 9.56 -4.90 13.41
C ARG A 661 8.12 -4.40 13.25
N PRO A 662 7.09 -5.16 13.70
CA PRO A 662 5.72 -4.69 13.71
C PRO A 662 5.55 -3.54 14.72
N HIS A 663 4.57 -2.67 14.46
CA HIS A 663 4.19 -1.60 15.38
C HIS A 663 3.33 -2.16 16.51
N THR A 664 3.29 -1.45 17.63
CA THR A 664 2.41 -1.73 18.77
C THR A 664 1.13 -0.92 18.60
N ALA A 665 -0.02 -1.54 18.83
CA ALA A 665 -1.30 -0.82 18.87
C ALA A 665 -1.33 0.16 20.05
N ALA A 666 -1.90 1.35 19.82
CA ALA A 666 -2.31 2.20 20.91
C ALA A 666 -3.53 1.59 21.64
N PRO A 667 -3.79 1.95 22.90
CA PRO A 667 -5.07 1.62 23.53
C PRO A 667 -6.23 2.07 22.65
N PRO A 668 -7.32 1.27 22.55
CA PRO A 668 -8.49 1.67 21.76
C PRO A 668 -9.10 2.98 22.26
N ASP A 669 -9.38 3.89 21.32
CA ASP A 669 -10.16 5.11 21.53
C ASP A 669 -11.55 4.91 20.92
N GLY A 670 -12.58 4.84 21.75
CA GLY A 670 -13.95 4.53 21.37
C GLY A 670 -14.17 3.08 20.91
N VAL A 671 -15.33 2.85 20.30
CA VAL A 671 -15.79 1.55 19.81
C VAL A 671 -16.23 1.65 18.36
N ALA A 672 -15.80 0.70 17.53
CA ALA A 672 -16.23 0.56 16.15
C ALA A 672 -17.11 -0.68 15.98
N VAL A 673 -18.20 -0.54 15.21
CA VAL A 673 -19.17 -1.59 14.93
C VAL A 673 -19.36 -1.74 13.44
N ILE A 674 -19.38 -2.97 12.95
CA ILE A 674 -19.82 -3.29 11.58
C ILE A 674 -21.07 -4.12 11.61
N GLN A 675 -22.02 -3.82 10.73
CA GLN A 675 -23.18 -4.66 10.44
C GLN A 675 -23.28 -4.94 8.95
N PHE A 676 -23.41 -6.23 8.61
CA PHE A 676 -23.47 -6.68 7.22
C PHE A 676 -24.90 -6.61 6.69
N LEU A 677 -25.03 -6.16 5.43
CA LEU A 677 -26.28 -6.17 4.71
C LEU A 677 -26.54 -7.59 4.17
N LEU A 678 -27.62 -8.19 4.61
CA LEU A 678 -28.08 -9.53 4.22
C LEU A 678 -29.49 -9.42 3.62
N THR A 679 -29.96 -10.49 2.97
CA THR A 679 -31.36 -10.63 2.54
C THR A 679 -31.97 -11.90 3.12
N ASP A 680 -33.25 -11.88 3.40
CA ASP A 680 -34.08 -13.00 3.84
C ASP A 680 -34.80 -13.69 2.69
N ARG A 681 -34.71 -13.11 1.46
CA ARG A 681 -35.42 -13.58 0.26
C ARG A 681 -34.43 -13.97 -0.85
N ALA A 682 -34.80 -14.97 -1.62
CA ALA A 682 -34.10 -15.32 -2.85
C ALA A 682 -34.71 -14.57 -4.04
N GLY A 683 -33.88 -14.14 -5.00
CA GLY A 683 -34.34 -13.45 -6.21
C GLY A 683 -33.17 -12.87 -7.02
N THR A 684 -33.50 -12.07 -8.02
CA THR A 684 -32.54 -11.24 -8.75
C THR A 684 -32.56 -9.84 -8.13
N LEU A 685 -31.40 -9.28 -7.80
CA LEU A 685 -31.29 -7.95 -7.22
C LEU A 685 -31.62 -6.88 -8.28
N ALA A 686 -32.63 -6.05 -8.02
CA ALA A 686 -32.88 -4.85 -8.83
C ALA A 686 -31.96 -3.70 -8.41
N ARG A 687 -31.92 -3.37 -7.12
CA ARG A 687 -31.07 -2.30 -6.54
C ARG A 687 -31.05 -2.40 -5.01
N VAL A 688 -30.16 -1.61 -4.41
CA VAL A 688 -30.16 -1.32 -2.97
C VAL A 688 -30.41 0.18 -2.79
N ASP A 689 -31.49 0.53 -2.11
CA ASP A 689 -31.87 1.92 -1.84
C ASP A 689 -31.39 2.37 -0.46
N GLY A 690 -31.35 3.70 -0.22
CA GLY A 690 -31.11 4.30 1.09
C GLY A 690 -29.63 4.52 1.46
N ALA A 691 -28.67 4.26 0.58
CA ALA A 691 -27.24 4.37 0.88
C ALA A 691 -26.82 5.79 1.30
N ASP A 692 -27.40 6.84 0.72
CA ASP A 692 -27.06 8.22 1.09
C ASP A 692 -27.68 8.61 2.45
N ALA A 693 -28.90 8.16 2.74
CA ALA A 693 -29.52 8.34 4.05
C ALA A 693 -28.71 7.62 5.14
N ALA A 694 -28.25 6.40 4.87
CA ALA A 694 -27.38 5.65 5.78
C ALA A 694 -26.06 6.38 6.04
N ARG A 695 -25.44 6.99 5.03
CA ARG A 695 -24.18 7.78 5.17
C ARG A 695 -24.41 9.06 5.98
N ALA A 696 -25.61 9.61 5.97
CA ALA A 696 -25.94 10.84 6.69
C ALA A 696 -26.20 10.62 8.21
N VAL A 697 -26.24 9.38 8.68
CA VAL A 697 -26.40 9.09 10.12
C VAL A 697 -25.09 9.45 10.83
N ASP A 698 -25.21 10.23 11.91
CA ASP A 698 -24.08 10.59 12.77
C ASP A 698 -23.34 9.34 13.26
N ALA A 699 -22.03 9.45 13.45
CA ALA A 699 -21.11 8.38 13.85
C ALA A 699 -20.87 7.29 12.77
N VAL A 700 -21.57 7.29 11.65
CA VAL A 700 -21.26 6.40 10.51
C VAL A 700 -19.96 6.83 9.85
N ARG A 701 -19.10 5.88 9.61
CA ARG A 701 -17.77 6.06 8.96
C ARG A 701 -17.75 5.51 7.55
N GLN A 702 -18.52 4.44 7.29
CA GLN A 702 -18.53 3.79 5.99
C GLN A 702 -19.88 3.12 5.71
N VAL A 703 -20.39 3.26 4.49
CA VAL A 703 -21.49 2.49 3.92
C VAL A 703 -21.04 1.97 2.56
N VAL A 704 -20.97 0.65 2.43
CA VAL A 704 -20.54 -0.02 1.19
C VAL A 704 -21.63 -1.00 0.74
N VAL A 705 -22.05 -0.87 -0.51
CA VAL A 705 -22.88 -1.85 -1.19
C VAL A 705 -22.01 -2.57 -2.22
N THR A 706 -21.81 -3.87 -2.05
CA THR A 706 -20.99 -4.69 -2.95
C THR A 706 -21.82 -5.43 -4.00
N ALA A 707 -23.11 -5.64 -3.71
CA ALA A 707 -24.03 -6.29 -4.61
C ALA A 707 -24.34 -5.40 -5.84
N VAL A 708 -24.51 -6.02 -7.00
CA VAL A 708 -24.77 -5.32 -8.25
C VAL A 708 -26.14 -5.72 -8.81
N PRO A 709 -26.87 -4.81 -9.50
CA PRO A 709 -28.11 -5.15 -10.19
C PRO A 709 -27.94 -6.35 -11.13
N GLY A 710 -28.95 -7.22 -11.20
CA GLY A 710 -28.91 -8.47 -11.95
C GLY A 710 -28.26 -9.66 -11.22
N GLN A 711 -27.62 -9.44 -10.07
CA GLN A 711 -27.04 -10.50 -9.27
C GLN A 711 -28.14 -11.38 -8.64
N ARG A 712 -27.96 -12.71 -8.72
CA ARG A 712 -28.77 -13.65 -7.92
C ARG A 712 -28.39 -13.54 -6.46
N VAL A 713 -29.37 -13.30 -5.60
CA VAL A 713 -29.22 -13.22 -4.15
C VAL A 713 -30.12 -14.24 -3.45
N GLN A 714 -29.75 -14.63 -2.23
CA GLN A 714 -30.50 -15.61 -1.44
C GLN A 714 -30.24 -15.39 0.06
N PRO A 715 -31.04 -15.96 0.95
CA PRO A 715 -30.78 -15.93 2.38
C PRO A 715 -29.37 -16.44 2.68
N ALA A 716 -28.67 -15.71 3.56
CA ALA A 716 -27.27 -15.95 3.82
C ALA A 716 -27.04 -17.30 4.51
N ARG A 717 -26.08 -18.07 4.00
CA ARG A 717 -25.61 -19.35 4.55
C ARG A 717 -24.10 -19.35 4.83
N ASN A 718 -23.40 -18.35 4.34
CA ASN A 718 -21.97 -18.13 4.54
C ASN A 718 -21.62 -16.67 4.27
N ALA A 719 -20.36 -16.29 4.45
CA ALA A 719 -19.87 -14.92 4.27
C ALA A 719 -19.98 -14.39 2.84
N TYR A 720 -20.04 -15.25 1.82
CA TYR A 720 -20.12 -14.84 0.41
C TYR A 720 -21.52 -14.32 0.01
N HIS A 721 -22.53 -14.50 0.84
CA HIS A 721 -23.89 -13.97 0.59
C HIS A 721 -24.12 -12.56 1.15
N ARG A 722 -23.08 -11.90 1.65
CA ARG A 722 -23.15 -10.51 2.11
C ARG A 722 -23.29 -9.57 0.92
N LEU A 723 -24.22 -8.61 1.02
CA LEU A 723 -24.54 -7.63 -0.03
C LEU A 723 -23.87 -6.27 0.18
N GLY A 724 -23.29 -6.06 1.34
CA GLY A 724 -22.65 -4.81 1.75
C GLY A 724 -22.47 -4.75 3.26
N HIS A 725 -22.10 -3.56 3.75
CA HIS A 725 -21.97 -3.32 5.20
C HIS A 725 -22.07 -1.84 5.55
N VAL A 726 -22.34 -1.58 6.82
CA VAL A 726 -22.24 -0.28 7.49
C VAL A 726 -21.19 -0.38 8.58
N ILE A 727 -20.31 0.63 8.71
CA ILE A 727 -19.38 0.78 9.82
C ILE A 727 -19.66 2.10 10.53
N SER A 728 -19.79 2.04 11.86
CA SER A 728 -19.89 3.19 12.76
C SER A 728 -18.73 3.22 13.75
N TRP A 729 -18.45 4.40 14.30
CA TRP A 729 -17.53 4.60 15.42
C TRP A 729 -18.11 5.65 16.36
N ALA A 730 -18.09 5.37 17.66
CA ALA A 730 -18.51 6.30 18.70
C ALA A 730 -17.71 6.06 20.00
N PRO A 731 -17.77 6.98 20.98
CA PRO A 731 -17.08 6.81 22.25
C PRO A 731 -17.53 5.58 23.06
N THR A 732 -18.76 5.13 22.92
CA THR A 732 -19.31 3.97 23.64
C THR A 732 -19.86 2.90 22.69
N ALA A 733 -19.93 1.65 23.19
CA ALA A 733 -20.46 0.52 22.42
C ALA A 733 -21.95 0.69 22.07
N ASP A 734 -22.73 1.23 23.00
CA ASP A 734 -24.17 1.46 22.80
C ASP A 734 -24.43 2.50 21.70
N GLU A 735 -23.71 3.63 21.74
CA GLU A 735 -23.81 4.68 20.71
C GLU A 735 -23.39 4.18 19.33
N ALA A 736 -22.25 3.47 19.25
CA ALA A 736 -21.76 2.90 17.99
C ALA A 736 -22.74 1.87 17.42
N THR A 737 -23.28 0.99 18.28
CA THR A 737 -24.26 -0.03 17.88
C THR A 737 -25.57 0.61 17.42
N ALA A 738 -26.09 1.59 18.14
CA ALA A 738 -27.31 2.29 17.79
C ALA A 738 -27.18 3.04 16.44
N ALA A 739 -26.06 3.75 16.24
CA ALA A 739 -25.78 4.43 14.98
C ALA A 739 -25.68 3.45 13.81
N CYS A 740 -24.97 2.32 13.99
CA CYS A 740 -24.85 1.27 12.99
C CYS A 740 -26.21 0.65 12.62
N ALA A 741 -27.03 0.34 13.62
CA ALA A 741 -28.34 -0.24 13.42
C ALA A 741 -29.30 0.75 12.72
N LYS A 742 -29.27 2.04 13.11
CA LYS A 742 -30.05 3.10 12.44
C LYS A 742 -29.67 3.23 10.97
N ALA A 743 -28.38 3.32 10.66
CA ALA A 743 -27.93 3.42 9.28
C ALA A 743 -28.24 2.16 8.46
N HIS A 744 -28.12 0.99 9.07
CA HIS A 744 -28.48 -0.28 8.42
C HIS A 744 -29.97 -0.35 8.08
N ALA A 745 -30.85 0.21 8.93
CA ALA A 745 -32.30 0.25 8.72
C ALA A 745 -32.71 1.15 7.52
N GLU A 746 -31.89 2.13 7.15
CA GLU A 746 -32.10 2.93 5.94
C GLU A 746 -31.88 2.14 4.64
N LEU A 747 -31.11 1.04 4.69
CA LEU A 747 -30.77 0.25 3.52
C LEU A 747 -31.91 -0.74 3.18
N THR A 748 -32.39 -0.69 1.95
CA THR A 748 -33.45 -1.58 1.47
C THR A 748 -33.00 -2.37 0.25
N VAL A 749 -33.02 -3.70 0.35
CA VAL A 749 -32.75 -4.62 -0.77
C VAL A 749 -34.02 -4.80 -1.60
N VAL A 750 -33.99 -4.33 -2.84
CA VAL A 750 -35.10 -4.42 -3.80
C VAL A 750 -34.80 -5.54 -4.79
N LEU A 751 -35.68 -6.53 -4.88
CA LEU A 751 -35.60 -7.62 -5.83
C LEU A 751 -36.47 -7.30 -7.08
N GLU A 752 -36.07 -7.86 -8.22
CA GLU A 752 -36.87 -7.80 -9.44
C GLU A 752 -38.25 -8.49 -9.22
N GLU A 753 -39.29 -7.90 -9.75
CA GLU A 753 -40.61 -8.55 -9.76
C GLU A 753 -40.53 -9.81 -10.64
N PRO A 754 -41.10 -10.94 -10.19
CA PRO A 754 -41.18 -12.10 -11.06
C PRO A 754 -41.97 -11.73 -12.30
N HIS A 755 -41.37 -11.86 -13.49
CA HIS A 755 -42.10 -11.71 -14.75
C HIS A 755 -43.32 -12.64 -14.72
N PRO A 756 -44.54 -12.13 -14.89
CA PRO A 756 -45.68 -13.01 -15.07
C PRO A 756 -45.38 -13.92 -16.26
N ARG A 757 -45.45 -15.24 -16.04
CA ARG A 757 -45.32 -16.28 -17.08
C ARG A 757 -46.48 -16.24 -18.02
#